data_c904f217a5d32ab4b0ceb5232f01ee90
#
_entry.id   c904f217a5d32ab4b0ceb5232f01ee90
#
_cell.length_a   1.000
_cell.length_b   1.000
_cell.length_c   1.000
_cell.angle_alpha   90.00
_cell.angle_beta   90.00
_cell.angle_gamma   90.00
#
_symmetry.space_group_name_H-M   'P 1'
#
loop_
_entity.id
_entity.type
_entity.pdbx_description
1 polymer ?
#
loop_
_entity_poly.entity_id
_entity_poly.type
_entity_poly.pdbx_seq_one_letter_code
_entity_poly.pdbx_strand_id
1 'polypeptide(L)'
;METKKQTFSVANLYLNASADTIYQHLINTKGIVTVTVALSDRNVTVEYDPNIISADNIIKTIKACGYHAYTREIPTTDFLIQQDAKNLTKPNYRILFVFVFEVILLTILWILHITPWIGLLFSFYSLYVGRIIFMHAKEEIQKKNPSSATIGSIAIGISFLYGILLTIQNTVNAYPFMISVITILGTDIYKTKYLKYMQQTSTTSLNIKQYIPENTAVFNKTGEVIEETSQLKKNQILIIRPNENIPCDGIVVEGYASVDESTLTGIQSNITKSEGSYVYAGTRCIQGSLQIKVEKIGEKTTLLQFAKLAKETVNDKSFDSPFKNFSKYLFLYSIITAIILFFGWILVGKSFSIAISVSIAVLASVAMNALTISSEKEVLEKAIYAAKNHVLFRNVDALETAGKAETLFLEQDDILIAAKPEVTDFIPLDETDLNIMRYIAYTLSNKRHDSYSRAITRYLKSQKISSVNLSVLTNFQKTHQSDTIQNTYQLCNGHDLSYTDVINPSTSQEIDKLAQQGKKVFILIGEDQVLGLIAMQKPIVPNSIQAIHSLKELTDIHLFARGNNEEVQYIQNNFGIKNIHANVDMNEKENLIKSCSHESISMYANADGSISSSTADLNVQFGISQNLDSEDNDIILTRKRLSDLVFAIQTSAELNEQIQFKQIAIIAYHVLAVVVFGFITPIFFAIPLPVVLPCITSVYVIRFLFKSHK
;
A
#
# COMPACT_ATOMS: atom_id res chain seq x y z
N MET A 1 37.26 -7.22 -19.93
CA MET A 1 36.48 -6.01 -20.23
C MET A 1 36.31 -5.26 -18.93
N GLU A 2 36.84 -4.06 -18.81
CA GLU A 2 36.56 -3.22 -17.64
C GLU A 2 35.15 -2.64 -17.83
N THR A 3 34.18 -3.19 -17.11
CA THR A 3 32.83 -2.64 -17.09
C THR A 3 32.70 -1.62 -15.96
N LYS A 4 32.03 -0.51 -16.21
CA LYS A 4 31.68 0.52 -15.24
C LYS A 4 30.19 0.46 -14.93
N LYS A 5 29.85 0.35 -13.65
CA LYS A 5 28.45 0.40 -13.18
C LYS A 5 28.12 1.82 -12.72
N GLN A 6 27.08 2.42 -13.26
CA GLN A 6 26.66 3.80 -12.94
C GLN A 6 25.15 3.91 -12.87
N THR A 7 24.66 4.65 -11.87
CA THR A 7 23.23 4.91 -11.67
C THR A 7 22.87 6.31 -12.16
N PHE A 8 21.78 6.40 -12.90
CA PHE A 8 21.20 7.63 -13.43
C PHE A 8 19.83 7.86 -12.81
N SER A 9 19.59 9.02 -12.25
CA SER A 9 18.26 9.41 -11.79
C SER A 9 17.43 9.95 -12.97
N VAL A 10 16.20 9.43 -13.12
CA VAL A 10 15.36 9.72 -14.29
C VAL A 10 14.07 10.41 -13.88
N ALA A 11 13.85 11.63 -14.36
CA ALA A 11 12.63 12.36 -14.12
C ALA A 11 11.45 11.77 -14.93
N ASN A 12 10.24 11.83 -14.35
CA ASN A 12 8.99 11.34 -14.97
C ASN A 12 8.93 9.82 -15.21
N LEU A 13 9.72 9.04 -14.49
CA LEU A 13 9.72 7.58 -14.57
C LEU A 13 8.71 7.00 -13.55
N TYR A 14 7.46 6.83 -13.99
CA TYR A 14 6.37 6.40 -13.10
C TYR A 14 5.68 5.10 -13.52
N LEU A 15 5.90 4.65 -14.76
CA LEU A 15 5.17 3.54 -15.35
C LEU A 15 6.09 2.38 -15.69
N ASN A 16 5.60 1.16 -15.53
CA ASN A 16 6.26 -0.05 -16.01
C ASN A 16 6.53 0.02 -17.53
N ALA A 17 5.57 0.52 -18.31
CA ALA A 17 5.76 0.75 -19.73
C ALA A 17 6.91 1.70 -20.06
N SER A 18 7.12 2.72 -19.23
CA SER A 18 8.25 3.67 -19.36
C SER A 18 9.58 3.00 -18.98
N ALA A 19 9.59 2.20 -17.93
CA ALA A 19 10.76 1.42 -17.51
C ALA A 19 11.17 0.42 -18.58
N ASP A 20 10.22 -0.30 -19.14
CA ASP A 20 10.46 -1.26 -20.22
C ASP A 20 10.98 -0.57 -21.49
N THR A 21 10.44 0.60 -21.81
CA THR A 21 10.91 1.38 -22.97
C THR A 21 12.38 1.78 -22.80
N ILE A 22 12.74 2.32 -21.62
CA ILE A 22 14.12 2.69 -21.30
C ILE A 22 15.02 1.44 -21.29
N TYR A 23 14.56 0.36 -20.66
CA TYR A 23 15.30 -0.90 -20.62
C TYR A 23 15.61 -1.44 -22.01
N GLN A 24 14.61 -1.53 -22.89
CA GLN A 24 14.77 -2.06 -24.24
C GLN A 24 15.70 -1.17 -25.11
N HIS A 25 15.58 0.15 -25.01
CA HIS A 25 16.46 1.04 -25.74
C HIS A 25 17.90 0.97 -25.25
N LEU A 26 18.12 0.88 -23.95
CA LEU A 26 19.46 0.81 -23.38
C LEU A 26 20.11 -0.56 -23.65
N ILE A 27 19.42 -1.68 -23.41
CA ILE A 27 20.01 -3.01 -23.60
C ILE A 27 20.39 -3.30 -25.06
N ASN A 28 19.67 -2.67 -26.02
CA ASN A 28 19.98 -2.78 -27.44
C ASN A 28 21.09 -1.79 -27.89
N THR A 29 21.61 -0.97 -26.98
CA THR A 29 22.67 0.00 -27.31
C THR A 29 24.04 -0.67 -27.18
N LYS A 30 24.86 -0.56 -28.22
CA LYS A 30 26.19 -1.18 -28.26
C LYS A 30 27.08 -0.64 -27.16
N GLY A 31 27.66 -1.53 -26.35
CA GLY A 31 28.54 -1.21 -25.23
C GLY A 31 27.85 -1.27 -23.85
N ILE A 32 26.56 -1.57 -23.78
CA ILE A 32 25.85 -1.82 -22.53
C ILE A 32 25.78 -3.30 -22.26
N VAL A 33 26.11 -3.69 -21.01
CA VAL A 33 26.18 -5.10 -20.56
C VAL A 33 24.92 -5.46 -19.79
N THR A 34 24.56 -4.66 -18.76
CA THR A 34 23.34 -4.87 -17.97
C THR A 34 22.62 -3.55 -17.72
N VAL A 35 21.29 -3.63 -17.62
CA VAL A 35 20.42 -2.49 -17.29
C VAL A 35 19.45 -2.94 -16.21
N THR A 36 19.36 -2.18 -15.14
CA THR A 36 18.35 -2.37 -14.10
C THR A 36 17.58 -1.07 -13.94
N VAL A 37 16.26 -1.12 -14.08
CA VAL A 37 15.40 0.05 -13.91
C VAL A 37 14.63 -0.11 -12.61
N ALA A 38 14.92 0.74 -11.62
CA ALA A 38 14.22 0.80 -10.35
C ALA A 38 13.20 1.95 -10.39
N LEU A 39 11.92 1.60 -10.53
CA LEU A 39 10.83 2.59 -10.57
C LEU A 39 10.63 3.29 -9.24
N SER A 40 10.77 2.56 -8.12
CA SER A 40 10.67 3.10 -6.75
C SER A 40 11.57 4.31 -6.54
N ASP A 41 12.80 4.19 -6.99
CA ASP A 41 13.84 5.20 -6.79
C ASP A 41 14.00 6.11 -8.01
N ARG A 42 13.25 5.83 -9.08
CA ARG A 42 13.38 6.49 -10.40
C ARG A 42 14.81 6.45 -10.94
N ASN A 43 15.50 5.37 -10.65
CA ASN A 43 16.88 5.18 -11.01
C ASN A 43 17.02 4.12 -12.11
N VAL A 44 17.95 4.37 -13.01
CA VAL A 44 18.37 3.43 -14.04
C VAL A 44 19.86 3.12 -13.78
N THR A 45 20.15 1.92 -13.37
CA THR A 45 21.54 1.46 -13.17
C THR A 45 21.99 0.73 -14.43
N VAL A 46 23.07 1.21 -15.02
CA VAL A 46 23.64 0.69 -16.27
C VAL A 46 25.05 0.23 -16.00
N GLU A 47 25.35 -0.99 -16.41
CA GLU A 47 26.70 -1.49 -16.50
C GLU A 47 27.14 -1.46 -17.96
N TYR A 48 28.21 -0.74 -18.27
CA TYR A 48 28.65 -0.46 -19.65
C TYR A 48 30.16 -0.43 -19.76
N ASP A 49 30.67 -0.63 -20.99
CA ASP A 49 32.08 -0.50 -21.33
C ASP A 49 32.40 0.99 -21.64
N PRO A 50 33.20 1.68 -20.77
CA PRO A 50 33.49 3.09 -20.96
C PRO A 50 34.29 3.43 -22.24
N ASN A 51 34.92 2.42 -22.86
CA ASN A 51 35.65 2.58 -24.10
C ASN A 51 34.72 2.58 -25.33
N ILE A 52 33.48 2.06 -25.19
CA ILE A 52 32.50 1.96 -26.29
C ILE A 52 31.44 3.04 -26.16
N ILE A 53 30.94 3.32 -24.95
CA ILE A 53 29.88 4.30 -24.71
C ILE A 53 30.18 5.16 -23.50
N SER A 54 29.94 6.46 -23.61
CA SER A 54 30.08 7.40 -22.48
C SER A 54 28.77 7.59 -21.70
N ALA A 55 28.88 8.03 -20.43
CA ALA A 55 27.72 8.36 -19.59
C ALA A 55 26.79 9.39 -20.24
N ASP A 56 27.36 10.39 -20.95
CA ASP A 56 26.56 11.40 -21.66
C ASP A 56 25.76 10.82 -22.82
N ASN A 57 26.28 9.80 -23.49
CA ASN A 57 25.54 9.11 -24.54
C ASN A 57 24.41 8.25 -23.97
N ILE A 58 24.58 7.64 -22.80
CA ILE A 58 23.52 6.93 -22.07
C ILE A 58 22.40 7.92 -21.72
N ILE A 59 22.74 9.12 -21.19
CA ILE A 59 21.75 10.18 -20.93
C ILE A 59 21.02 10.59 -22.20
N LYS A 60 21.72 10.76 -23.34
CA LYS A 60 21.10 11.08 -24.62
C LYS A 60 20.14 9.98 -25.08
N THR A 61 20.49 8.72 -24.88
CA THR A 61 19.62 7.59 -25.22
C THR A 61 18.35 7.60 -24.37
N ILE A 62 18.46 7.84 -23.05
CA ILE A 62 17.29 7.97 -22.17
C ILE A 62 16.45 9.21 -22.58
N LYS A 63 17.09 10.30 -22.96
CA LYS A 63 16.39 11.51 -23.45
C LYS A 63 15.67 11.26 -24.79
N ALA A 64 16.23 10.45 -25.66
CA ALA A 64 15.57 10.04 -26.91
C ALA A 64 14.29 9.22 -26.65
N CYS A 65 14.21 8.52 -25.53
CA CYS A 65 12.98 7.85 -25.07
C CYS A 65 11.95 8.83 -24.47
N GLY A 66 12.26 10.14 -24.41
CA GLY A 66 11.37 11.16 -23.86
C GLY A 66 11.53 11.44 -22.35
N TYR A 67 12.61 10.95 -21.72
CA TYR A 67 12.89 11.11 -20.29
C TYR A 67 14.15 11.93 -20.05
N HIS A 68 14.21 12.64 -18.92
CA HIS A 68 15.39 13.39 -18.52
C HIS A 68 16.18 12.58 -17.49
N ALA A 69 17.45 12.26 -17.79
CA ALA A 69 18.35 11.55 -16.90
C ALA A 69 19.49 12.46 -16.40
N TYR A 70 19.99 12.19 -15.20
CA TYR A 70 21.04 12.94 -14.51
C TYR A 70 22.11 11.99 -13.97
N THR A 71 23.38 12.35 -14.06
CA THR A 71 24.54 11.53 -13.64
C THR A 71 24.87 11.63 -12.15
N ARG A 72 24.34 12.59 -11.43
CA ARG A 72 24.55 12.72 -9.98
C ARG A 72 23.49 11.94 -9.23
N GLU A 73 23.89 11.28 -8.16
CA GLU A 73 22.96 10.97 -7.08
C GLU A 73 22.40 12.30 -6.58
N ILE A 74 21.29 12.71 -7.18
CA ILE A 74 20.59 13.88 -6.72
C ILE A 74 20.02 13.46 -5.36
N PRO A 75 20.37 14.17 -4.29
CA PRO A 75 19.80 13.85 -3.00
C PRO A 75 18.31 13.95 -3.16
N THR A 76 17.68 12.79 -3.10
CA THR A 76 16.29 12.62 -2.85
C THR A 76 15.28 12.82 -3.99
N THR A 77 14.32 11.92 -3.96
CA THR A 77 12.98 11.94 -4.54
C THR A 77 12.32 13.35 -4.60
N ASP A 78 12.67 14.28 -3.72
CA ASP A 78 12.06 15.62 -3.68
C ASP A 78 12.50 16.56 -4.79
N PHE A 79 13.76 16.52 -5.20
CA PHE A 79 14.19 17.32 -6.34
C PHE A 79 13.46 16.85 -7.60
N LEU A 80 13.33 15.53 -7.77
CA LEU A 80 12.58 14.94 -8.87
C LEU A 80 11.08 15.26 -8.75
N ILE A 81 10.50 15.22 -7.54
CA ILE A 81 9.11 15.60 -7.29
C ILE A 81 8.89 17.10 -7.52
N GLN A 82 9.79 17.97 -7.07
CA GLN A 82 9.69 19.42 -7.31
C GLN A 82 9.89 19.77 -8.77
N GLN A 83 10.77 19.07 -9.47
CA GLN A 83 10.98 19.24 -10.90
C GLN A 83 9.80 18.70 -11.69
N ASP A 84 9.22 17.57 -11.30
CA ASP A 84 7.98 17.04 -11.85
C ASP A 84 6.81 17.99 -11.61
N ALA A 85 6.69 18.56 -10.40
CA ALA A 85 5.67 19.57 -10.09
C ALA A 85 5.85 20.87 -10.88
N LYS A 86 7.08 21.29 -11.14
CA LYS A 86 7.37 22.42 -12.06
C LYS A 86 7.10 22.08 -13.53
N ASN A 87 7.28 20.80 -13.89
CA ASN A 87 7.03 20.29 -15.25
C ASN A 87 5.59 19.76 -15.43
N LEU A 88 4.72 19.91 -14.41
CA LEU A 88 3.28 19.69 -14.47
C LEU A 88 2.69 20.65 -15.52
N THR A 89 2.93 20.34 -16.77
CA THR A 89 2.30 21.10 -17.87
C THR A 89 0.85 20.64 -17.96
N LYS A 90 -0.07 21.53 -17.58
CA LYS A 90 -1.48 21.40 -17.95
C LYS A 90 -1.58 20.98 -19.41
N PRO A 91 -2.52 20.10 -19.77
CA PRO A 91 -2.64 19.65 -21.16
C PRO A 91 -2.61 20.87 -22.08
N ASN A 92 -1.62 20.92 -22.97
CA ASN A 92 -1.44 22.06 -23.85
C ASN A 92 -2.54 22.05 -24.90
N TYR A 93 -3.57 22.83 -24.69
CA TYR A 93 -4.72 22.94 -25.57
C TYR A 93 -4.38 23.53 -26.97
N ARG A 94 -3.16 24.10 -27.14
CA ARG A 94 -2.74 24.67 -28.45
C ARG A 94 -2.74 23.61 -29.54
N ILE A 95 -2.29 22.39 -29.26
CA ILE A 95 -2.30 21.32 -30.27
C ILE A 95 -3.74 20.91 -30.61
N LEU A 96 -4.61 20.80 -29.61
CA LEU A 96 -6.03 20.50 -29.83
C LEU A 96 -6.67 21.62 -30.69
N PHE A 97 -6.33 22.88 -30.45
CA PHE A 97 -6.82 24.01 -31.22
C PHE A 97 -6.44 23.91 -32.70
N VAL A 98 -5.20 23.48 -33.01
CA VAL A 98 -4.76 23.27 -34.40
C VAL A 98 -5.63 22.22 -35.10
N PHE A 99 -5.85 21.05 -34.45
CA PHE A 99 -6.69 20.01 -35.04
C PHE A 99 -8.16 20.44 -35.20
N VAL A 100 -8.71 21.16 -34.22
CA VAL A 100 -10.07 21.72 -34.34
C VAL A 100 -10.16 22.71 -35.51
N PHE A 101 -9.15 23.60 -35.66
CA PHE A 101 -9.09 24.53 -36.76
C PHE A 101 -9.01 23.80 -38.11
N GLU A 102 -8.17 22.76 -38.22
CA GLU A 102 -8.07 21.96 -39.46
C GLU A 102 -9.40 21.24 -39.77
N VAL A 103 -10.10 20.70 -38.79
CA VAL A 103 -11.43 20.08 -38.99
C VAL A 103 -12.43 21.12 -39.53
N ILE A 104 -12.48 22.32 -38.96
CA ILE A 104 -13.36 23.40 -39.40
C ILE A 104 -13.01 23.81 -40.84
N LEU A 105 -11.72 24.01 -41.12
CA LEU A 105 -11.25 24.38 -42.44
C LEU A 105 -11.63 23.34 -43.49
N LEU A 106 -11.36 22.07 -43.24
CA LEU A 106 -11.73 20.98 -44.16
C LEU A 106 -13.24 20.85 -44.35
N THR A 107 -14.03 21.12 -43.33
CA THR A 107 -15.48 21.13 -43.42
C THR A 107 -15.96 22.27 -44.32
N ILE A 108 -15.35 23.46 -44.24
CA ILE A 108 -15.64 24.59 -45.14
C ILE A 108 -15.25 24.26 -46.59
N LEU A 109 -14.05 23.69 -46.82
CA LEU A 109 -13.59 23.29 -48.16
C LEU A 109 -14.49 22.22 -48.76
N TRP A 110 -15.02 21.32 -47.95
CA TRP A 110 -15.99 20.29 -48.35
C TRP A 110 -17.33 20.93 -48.82
N ILE A 111 -17.88 21.86 -48.03
CA ILE A 111 -19.11 22.58 -48.34
C ILE A 111 -18.96 23.41 -49.65
N LEU A 112 -17.79 24.03 -49.84
CA LEU A 112 -17.48 24.82 -51.03
C LEU A 112 -17.12 23.96 -52.25
N HIS A 113 -17.15 22.63 -52.16
CA HIS A 113 -16.83 21.69 -53.25
C HIS A 113 -15.45 21.91 -53.86
N ILE A 114 -14.46 22.35 -53.07
CA ILE A 114 -13.09 22.55 -53.52
C ILE A 114 -12.40 21.20 -53.78
N THR A 115 -11.37 21.18 -54.59
CA THR A 115 -10.63 19.94 -54.94
C THR A 115 -10.03 19.25 -53.70
N PRO A 116 -10.19 17.91 -53.55
CA PRO A 116 -9.80 17.20 -52.31
C PRO A 116 -8.28 17.11 -52.12
N TRP A 117 -7.46 17.46 -53.05
CA TRP A 117 -6.00 17.45 -52.97
C TRP A 117 -5.48 18.34 -51.82
N ILE A 118 -6.15 19.47 -51.56
CA ILE A 118 -5.80 20.35 -50.42
C ILE A 118 -6.02 19.63 -49.09
N GLY A 119 -7.14 18.92 -48.93
CA GLY A 119 -7.42 18.13 -47.73
C GLY A 119 -6.42 16.99 -47.53
N LEU A 120 -5.93 16.39 -48.62
CA LEU A 120 -4.90 15.37 -48.56
C LEU A 120 -3.58 15.91 -47.97
N LEU A 121 -3.17 17.11 -48.34
CA LEU A 121 -1.98 17.77 -47.79
C LEU A 121 -2.11 18.01 -46.29
N PHE A 122 -3.25 18.48 -45.83
CA PHE A 122 -3.51 18.64 -44.38
C PHE A 122 -3.48 17.29 -43.67
N SER A 123 -4.04 16.24 -44.24
CA SER A 123 -3.98 14.89 -43.64
C SER A 123 -2.56 14.36 -43.52
N PHE A 124 -1.70 14.58 -44.51
CA PHE A 124 -0.27 14.23 -44.42
C PHE A 124 0.44 15.00 -43.32
N TYR A 125 0.18 16.31 -43.19
CA TYR A 125 0.75 17.13 -42.14
C TYR A 125 0.31 16.62 -40.74
N SER A 126 -0.98 16.34 -40.58
CA SER A 126 -1.53 15.81 -39.33
C SER A 126 -0.95 14.44 -38.99
N LEU A 127 -0.74 13.53 -39.96
CA LEU A 127 -0.07 12.25 -39.77
C LEU A 127 1.38 12.42 -39.32
N TYR A 128 2.10 13.41 -39.88
CA TYR A 128 3.46 13.71 -39.42
C TYR A 128 3.51 14.22 -37.99
N VAL A 129 2.59 15.13 -37.61
CA VAL A 129 2.46 15.62 -36.20
C VAL A 129 2.02 14.51 -35.27
N GLY A 130 1.10 13.65 -35.67
CA GLY A 130 0.53 12.56 -34.90
C GLY A 130 1.31 11.25 -34.93
N ARG A 131 2.52 11.20 -35.50
CA ARG A 131 3.33 9.97 -35.66
C ARG A 131 3.55 9.19 -34.39
N ILE A 132 3.44 9.83 -33.22
CA ILE A 132 3.59 9.21 -31.88
C ILE A 132 2.56 8.09 -31.68
N ILE A 133 1.34 8.21 -32.22
CA ILE A 133 0.32 7.16 -32.09
C ILE A 133 0.78 5.83 -32.70
N PHE A 134 1.42 5.89 -33.87
CA PHE A 134 1.94 4.72 -34.58
C PHE A 134 3.13 4.08 -33.83
N MET A 135 3.95 4.91 -33.18
CA MET A 135 5.04 4.42 -32.32
C MET A 135 4.47 3.64 -31.12
N HIS A 136 3.48 4.20 -30.45
CA HIS A 136 2.79 3.51 -29.35
C HIS A 136 2.09 2.23 -29.82
N ALA A 137 1.42 2.27 -30.97
CA ALA A 137 0.77 1.08 -31.56
C ALA A 137 1.79 -0.03 -31.86
N LYS A 138 2.97 0.32 -32.40
CA LYS A 138 4.06 -0.62 -32.63
C LYS A 138 4.52 -1.27 -31.30
N GLU A 139 4.71 -0.47 -30.25
CA GLU A 139 5.09 -0.97 -28.92
C GLU A 139 4.02 -1.90 -28.34
N GLU A 140 2.72 -1.54 -28.44
CA GLU A 140 1.59 -2.36 -28.01
C GLU A 140 1.58 -3.74 -28.69
N ILE A 141 1.81 -3.76 -30.01
CA ILE A 141 1.86 -4.99 -30.81
C ILE A 141 3.08 -5.83 -30.43
N GLN A 142 4.26 -5.22 -30.27
CA GLN A 142 5.48 -5.92 -29.86
C GLN A 142 5.33 -6.57 -28.47
N LYS A 143 4.65 -5.91 -27.54
CA LYS A 143 4.32 -6.42 -26.20
C LYS A 143 3.18 -7.44 -26.19
N LYS A 144 2.63 -7.81 -27.36
CA LYS A 144 1.46 -8.70 -27.50
C LYS A 144 0.23 -8.25 -26.67
N ASN A 145 0.12 -6.94 -26.45
CA ASN A 145 -0.98 -6.32 -25.72
C ASN A 145 -1.57 -5.14 -26.49
N PRO A 146 -2.25 -5.39 -27.64
CA PRO A 146 -2.84 -4.33 -28.43
C PRO A 146 -3.91 -3.58 -27.65
N SER A 147 -3.90 -2.25 -27.75
CA SER A 147 -4.80 -1.37 -27.03
C SER A 147 -5.32 -0.21 -27.91
N SER A 148 -5.68 0.92 -27.32
CA SER A 148 -6.32 2.00 -28.06
C SER A 148 -5.43 2.64 -29.14
N ALA A 149 -4.11 2.68 -28.95
CA ALA A 149 -3.22 3.23 -29.99
C ALA A 149 -3.20 2.33 -31.23
N THR A 150 -3.25 1.01 -31.03
CA THR A 150 -3.37 0.03 -32.14
C THR A 150 -4.68 0.19 -32.90
N ILE A 151 -5.83 0.28 -32.18
CA ILE A 151 -7.15 0.49 -32.82
C ILE A 151 -7.22 1.84 -33.55
N GLY A 152 -6.75 2.91 -32.91
CA GLY A 152 -6.70 4.24 -33.48
C GLY A 152 -5.87 4.26 -34.74
N SER A 153 -4.69 3.61 -34.74
CA SER A 153 -3.82 3.49 -35.92
C SER A 153 -4.49 2.72 -37.06
N ILE A 154 -5.23 1.67 -36.77
CA ILE A 154 -6.01 0.92 -37.77
C ILE A 154 -7.10 1.82 -38.37
N ALA A 155 -7.88 2.50 -37.54
CA ALA A 155 -8.94 3.41 -37.96
C ALA A 155 -8.41 4.56 -38.84
N ILE A 156 -7.27 5.15 -38.42
CA ILE A 156 -6.58 6.21 -39.22
C ILE A 156 -6.10 5.65 -40.54
N GLY A 157 -5.46 4.47 -40.55
CA GLY A 157 -4.95 3.83 -41.76
C GLY A 157 -6.06 3.56 -42.78
N ILE A 158 -7.19 2.99 -42.36
CA ILE A 158 -8.34 2.73 -43.21
C ILE A 158 -8.92 4.05 -43.76
N SER A 159 -9.11 5.06 -42.88
CA SER A 159 -9.63 6.39 -43.31
C SER A 159 -8.72 7.05 -44.33
N PHE A 160 -7.43 7.04 -44.08
CA PHE A 160 -6.45 7.69 -44.92
C PHE A 160 -6.34 7.03 -46.31
N LEU A 161 -6.21 5.70 -46.35
CA LEU A 161 -6.13 4.95 -47.60
C LEU A 161 -7.40 5.13 -48.46
N TYR A 162 -8.57 5.07 -47.83
CA TYR A 162 -9.81 5.28 -48.53
C TYR A 162 -9.99 6.75 -48.99
N GLY A 163 -9.54 7.70 -48.16
CA GLY A 163 -9.47 9.12 -48.52
C GLY A 163 -8.59 9.40 -49.75
N ILE A 164 -7.42 8.76 -49.85
CA ILE A 164 -6.54 8.82 -51.05
C ILE A 164 -7.29 8.30 -52.29
N LEU A 165 -7.91 7.14 -52.18
CA LEU A 165 -8.62 6.51 -53.29
C LEU A 165 -9.71 7.42 -53.85
N LEU A 166 -10.51 8.05 -52.98
CA LEU A 166 -11.54 9.00 -53.35
C LEU A 166 -10.96 10.30 -53.90
N THR A 167 -9.79 10.73 -53.45
CA THR A 167 -9.08 11.91 -53.95
C THR A 167 -8.59 11.68 -55.39
N ILE A 168 -8.06 10.50 -55.68
CA ILE A 168 -7.66 10.12 -57.06
C ILE A 168 -8.87 10.15 -58.01
N GLN A 169 -10.05 9.75 -57.51
CA GLN A 169 -11.31 9.83 -58.24
C GLN A 169 -11.86 11.29 -58.35
N ASN A 170 -11.17 12.23 -57.74
CA ASN A 170 -11.52 13.65 -57.64
C ASN A 170 -12.92 13.92 -57.07
N THR A 171 -13.35 13.07 -56.12
CA THR A 171 -14.65 13.18 -55.45
C THR A 171 -14.55 13.96 -54.14
N VAL A 172 -15.44 14.93 -53.93
CA VAL A 172 -15.53 15.72 -52.70
C VAL A 172 -15.87 14.84 -51.47
N ASN A 173 -16.35 13.63 -51.70
CA ASN A 173 -16.60 12.62 -50.63
C ASN A 173 -15.31 12.12 -49.96
N ALA A 174 -14.12 12.51 -50.40
CA ALA A 174 -12.85 12.27 -49.74
C ALA A 174 -12.71 13.04 -48.40
N TYR A 175 -13.27 14.25 -48.30
CA TYR A 175 -13.14 15.14 -47.15
C TYR A 175 -13.59 14.51 -45.81
N PRO A 176 -14.76 13.83 -45.72
CA PRO A 176 -15.15 13.16 -44.46
C PRO A 176 -14.10 12.20 -43.93
N PHE A 177 -13.41 11.48 -44.78
CA PHE A 177 -12.36 10.52 -44.35
C PHE A 177 -11.08 11.24 -43.89
N MET A 178 -10.72 12.36 -44.55
CA MET A 178 -9.61 13.21 -44.11
C MET A 178 -9.91 13.89 -42.76
N ILE A 179 -11.12 14.38 -42.56
CA ILE A 179 -11.62 14.92 -41.30
C ILE A 179 -11.53 13.83 -40.22
N SER A 180 -11.87 12.58 -40.56
CA SER A 180 -11.76 11.46 -39.63
C SER A 180 -10.33 11.21 -39.18
N VAL A 181 -9.36 11.23 -40.08
CA VAL A 181 -7.93 11.08 -39.72
C VAL A 181 -7.51 12.14 -38.70
N ILE A 182 -7.81 13.42 -39.02
CA ILE A 182 -7.43 14.55 -38.16
C ILE A 182 -8.11 14.46 -36.76
N THR A 183 -9.40 14.13 -36.75
CA THR A 183 -10.17 14.05 -35.53
C THR A 183 -9.67 12.92 -34.60
N ILE A 184 -9.40 11.72 -35.13
CA ILE A 184 -8.89 10.61 -34.39
C ILE A 184 -7.51 10.93 -33.79
N LEU A 185 -6.58 11.50 -34.62
CA LEU A 185 -5.26 11.93 -34.16
C LEU A 185 -5.34 12.98 -33.08
N GLY A 186 -6.15 14.03 -33.27
CA GLY A 186 -6.30 15.13 -32.32
C GLY A 186 -6.87 14.66 -30.98
N THR A 187 -7.88 13.77 -31.00
CA THR A 187 -8.48 13.24 -29.81
C THR A 187 -7.54 12.27 -29.07
N ASP A 188 -6.78 11.46 -29.79
CA ASP A 188 -5.83 10.53 -29.14
C ASP A 188 -4.66 11.27 -28.47
N ILE A 189 -4.10 12.29 -29.14
CA ILE A 189 -3.09 13.17 -28.55
C ILE A 189 -3.64 13.87 -27.28
N TYR A 190 -4.88 14.36 -27.33
CA TYR A 190 -5.52 14.97 -26.19
C TYR A 190 -5.70 13.96 -25.05
N LYS A 191 -6.25 12.77 -25.32
CA LYS A 191 -6.42 11.69 -24.35
C LYS A 191 -5.10 11.35 -23.68
N THR A 192 -4.05 11.10 -24.44
CA THR A 192 -2.72 10.75 -23.93
C THR A 192 -2.15 11.83 -23.01
N LYS A 193 -2.28 13.12 -23.39
CA LYS A 193 -1.81 14.22 -22.54
C LYS A 193 -2.65 14.41 -21.29
N TYR A 194 -3.96 14.26 -21.40
CA TYR A 194 -4.87 14.35 -20.25
C TYR A 194 -4.60 13.24 -19.25
N LEU A 195 -4.40 12.01 -19.71
CA LEU A 195 -4.09 10.86 -18.89
C LEU A 195 -2.75 11.03 -18.16
N LYS A 196 -1.70 11.49 -18.87
CA LYS A 196 -0.41 11.82 -18.23
C LYS A 196 -0.55 12.89 -17.14
N TYR A 197 -1.33 13.93 -17.40
CA TYR A 197 -1.58 14.99 -16.41
C TYR A 197 -2.28 14.44 -15.15
N MET A 198 -3.32 13.63 -15.32
CA MET A 198 -4.06 13.03 -14.21
C MET A 198 -3.19 12.08 -13.37
N GLN A 199 -2.32 11.33 -14.00
CA GLN A 199 -1.38 10.43 -13.34
C GLN A 199 -0.35 11.19 -12.49
N GLN A 200 0.18 12.31 -13.02
CA GLN A 200 1.15 13.16 -12.32
C GLN A 200 0.55 13.86 -11.10
N THR A 201 -0.72 14.27 -11.13
CA THR A 201 -1.38 14.96 -10.01
C THR A 201 -1.59 14.06 -8.80
N SER A 202 -1.74 12.75 -9.00
CA SER A 202 -1.97 11.79 -7.92
C SER A 202 -0.71 11.50 -7.08
N THR A 203 0.49 11.62 -7.66
CA THR A 203 1.75 11.27 -7.00
C THR A 203 2.31 12.35 -6.06
N THR A 204 1.78 13.57 -6.10
CA THR A 204 2.36 14.74 -5.40
C THR A 204 1.99 14.85 -3.91
N SER A 205 1.20 13.93 -3.35
CA SER A 205 0.50 14.15 -2.06
C SER A 205 1.22 13.64 -0.79
N LEU A 206 2.40 13.03 -0.87
CA LEU A 206 3.16 12.53 0.30
C LEU A 206 4.43 13.35 0.52
N ASN A 207 4.33 14.44 1.29
CA ASN A 207 5.49 15.22 1.69
C ASN A 207 5.93 14.85 3.13
N ILE A 208 6.76 13.80 3.24
CA ILE A 208 7.19 13.21 4.53
C ILE A 208 8.45 13.90 5.07
N LYS A 209 9.23 14.57 4.22
CA LYS A 209 10.48 15.20 4.62
C LYS A 209 10.35 16.38 5.59
N GLN A 210 9.20 17.00 5.65
CA GLN A 210 8.94 18.06 6.63
C GLN A 210 9.09 17.60 8.08
N TYR A 211 9.08 16.29 8.33
CA TYR A 211 9.23 15.70 9.67
C TYR A 211 10.67 15.37 10.03
N ILE A 212 11.61 15.39 9.07
CA ILE A 212 13.03 15.12 9.32
C ILE A 212 13.79 16.46 9.33
N PRO A 213 14.50 16.83 10.41
CA PRO A 213 15.25 18.07 10.47
C PRO A 213 16.46 18.02 9.52
N GLU A 214 16.80 19.16 8.92
CA GLU A 214 17.96 19.28 8.01
C GLU A 214 19.28 19.15 8.78
N ASN A 215 19.34 19.68 10.01
CA ASN A 215 20.53 19.68 10.87
C ASN A 215 20.23 19.04 12.22
N THR A 216 21.22 18.40 12.81
CA THR A 216 21.12 17.74 14.13
C THR A 216 22.41 17.89 14.94
N ALA A 217 22.28 17.81 16.26
CA ALA A 217 23.38 17.89 17.18
C ALA A 217 24.02 16.51 17.42
N VAL A 218 25.29 16.36 17.03
CA VAL A 218 26.10 15.14 17.20
C VAL A 218 27.06 15.33 18.38
N PHE A 219 27.09 14.34 19.27
CA PHE A 219 28.02 14.33 20.40
C PHE A 219 29.32 13.63 20.01
N ASN A 220 30.41 14.39 19.97
CA ASN A 220 31.76 13.92 19.67
C ASN A 220 32.67 14.05 20.89
N LYS A 221 33.87 13.42 20.87
CA LYS A 221 34.86 13.49 21.95
C LYS A 221 35.31 14.94 22.28
N THR A 222 35.15 15.88 21.34
CA THR A 222 35.50 17.29 21.47
C THR A 222 34.33 18.18 21.88
N GLY A 223 33.13 17.61 22.06
CA GLY A 223 31.90 18.33 22.42
C GLY A 223 30.80 18.12 21.39
N GLU A 224 29.82 19.01 21.45
CA GLU A 224 28.65 19.00 20.55
C GLU A 224 29.00 19.72 19.24
N VAL A 225 28.67 19.11 18.12
CA VAL A 225 28.82 19.66 16.77
C VAL A 225 27.48 19.51 16.01
N ILE A 226 27.09 20.58 15.30
CA ILE A 226 25.91 20.52 14.42
C ILE A 226 26.35 19.98 13.07
N GLU A 227 25.74 18.86 12.65
CA GLU A 227 25.96 18.21 11.34
C GLU A 227 24.67 18.16 10.54
N GLU A 228 24.77 18.13 9.21
CA GLU A 228 23.62 17.84 8.36
C GLU A 228 23.13 16.40 8.58
N THR A 229 21.82 16.22 8.68
CA THR A 229 21.20 14.90 8.87
C THR A 229 21.57 13.91 7.75
N SER A 230 21.85 14.42 6.53
CA SER A 230 22.30 13.62 5.39
C SER A 230 23.70 13.01 5.56
N GLN A 231 24.54 13.57 6.44
CA GLN A 231 25.94 13.15 6.67
C GLN A 231 26.10 12.24 7.89
N LEU A 232 25.03 11.95 8.62
CA LEU A 232 25.04 11.08 9.79
C LEU A 232 25.60 9.70 9.46
N LYS A 233 26.28 9.09 10.45
CA LYS A 233 26.86 7.73 10.34
C LYS A 233 26.29 6.83 11.43
N LYS A 234 26.21 5.54 11.13
CA LYS A 234 25.80 4.54 12.12
C LYS A 234 26.72 4.58 13.35
N ASN A 235 26.15 4.39 14.53
CA ASN A 235 26.80 4.43 15.85
C ASN A 235 27.23 5.82 16.35
N GLN A 236 26.93 6.91 15.66
CA GLN A 236 27.06 8.27 16.24
C GLN A 236 26.04 8.45 17.37
N ILE A 237 26.36 9.34 18.31
CA ILE A 237 25.45 9.72 19.40
C ILE A 237 24.89 11.09 19.09
N LEU A 238 23.56 11.21 19.05
CA LEU A 238 22.84 12.45 18.84
C LEU A 238 22.24 12.96 20.12
N ILE A 239 22.15 14.28 20.27
CA ILE A 239 21.44 14.94 21.36
C ILE A 239 20.13 15.48 20.81
N ILE A 240 19.00 15.04 21.38
CA ILE A 240 17.66 15.53 21.03
C ILE A 240 17.11 16.30 22.21
N ARG A 241 16.69 17.54 21.93
CA ARG A 241 16.15 18.48 22.93
C ARG A 241 14.63 18.55 22.85
N PRO A 242 13.98 19.15 23.85
CA PRO A 242 12.53 19.39 23.81
C PRO A 242 12.11 20.15 22.54
N ASN A 243 11.01 19.73 21.96
CA ASN A 243 10.43 20.25 20.71
C ASN A 243 11.24 19.98 19.42
N GLU A 244 12.32 19.21 19.46
CA GLU A 244 13.04 18.79 18.27
C GLU A 244 12.46 17.50 17.68
N ASN A 245 12.53 17.39 16.36
CA ASN A 245 12.20 16.16 15.64
C ASN A 245 13.43 15.23 15.65
N ILE A 246 13.17 13.94 15.79
CA ILE A 246 14.21 12.90 15.79
C ILE A 246 14.64 12.64 14.32
N PRO A 247 15.94 12.80 13.99
CA PRO A 247 16.41 12.74 12.60
C PRO A 247 16.60 11.33 12.04
N CYS A 248 16.73 10.32 12.89
CA CYS A 248 17.10 8.95 12.52
C CYS A 248 16.43 7.92 13.43
N ASP A 249 16.46 6.65 13.03
CA ASP A 249 16.09 5.58 13.96
C ASP A 249 17.30 5.22 14.82
N GLY A 250 17.05 4.96 16.10
CA GLY A 250 18.12 4.64 17.05
C GLY A 250 17.65 4.14 18.40
N ILE A 251 18.61 3.87 19.27
CA ILE A 251 18.39 3.41 20.64
C ILE A 251 18.82 4.52 21.61
N VAL A 252 18.01 4.79 22.60
CA VAL A 252 18.33 5.72 23.69
C VAL A 252 19.46 5.14 24.53
N VAL A 253 20.58 5.87 24.63
CA VAL A 253 21.74 5.50 25.44
C VAL A 253 21.66 6.15 26.81
N GLU A 254 21.13 7.38 26.87
CA GLU A 254 21.01 8.16 28.10
C GLU A 254 19.83 9.14 28.00
N GLY A 255 19.19 9.42 29.12
CA GLY A 255 18.13 10.40 29.23
C GLY A 255 16.73 9.81 29.37
N TYR A 256 15.79 10.73 29.53
CA TYR A 256 14.36 10.43 29.69
C TYR A 256 13.54 11.51 29.01
N ALA A 257 12.63 11.10 28.16
CA ALA A 257 11.78 12.06 27.44
C ALA A 257 10.38 11.49 27.14
N SER A 258 9.45 12.40 26.96
CA SER A 258 8.14 12.16 26.40
C SER A 258 8.19 12.44 24.90
N VAL A 259 7.93 11.45 24.05
CA VAL A 259 8.05 11.51 22.60
C VAL A 259 6.66 11.31 21.97
N ASP A 260 6.31 12.21 21.05
CA ASP A 260 5.13 12.08 20.21
C ASP A 260 5.48 11.24 18.97
N GLU A 261 4.92 10.05 18.89
CA GLU A 261 5.08 9.13 17.77
C GLU A 261 3.89 9.19 16.78
N SER A 262 3.03 10.21 16.89
CA SER A 262 1.83 10.33 16.05
C SER A 262 2.13 10.38 14.55
N THR A 263 3.31 10.85 14.16
CA THR A 263 3.77 10.86 12.76
C THR A 263 3.83 9.46 12.16
N LEU A 264 4.19 8.45 12.96
CA LEU A 264 4.27 7.05 12.55
C LEU A 264 3.04 6.25 12.97
N THR A 265 2.63 6.42 14.23
CA THR A 265 1.56 5.62 14.82
C THR A 265 0.18 6.24 14.65
N GLY A 266 0.08 7.53 14.32
CA GLY A 266 -1.16 8.29 14.26
C GLY A 266 -1.91 8.43 15.58
N ILE A 267 -1.33 7.95 16.68
CA ILE A 267 -1.91 8.06 18.01
C ILE A 267 -1.32 9.29 18.66
N GLN A 268 -2.16 10.29 18.93
CA GLN A 268 -1.78 11.48 19.70
C GLN A 268 -1.61 11.10 21.19
N SER A 269 -0.63 10.27 21.49
CA SER A 269 -0.24 9.94 22.85
C SER A 269 1.27 10.06 22.99
N ASN A 270 1.69 10.77 24.01
CA ASN A 270 3.09 10.90 24.32
C ASN A 270 3.60 9.60 24.97
N ILE A 271 4.59 8.98 24.35
CA ILE A 271 5.20 7.75 24.83
C ILE A 271 6.50 8.09 25.57
N THR A 272 6.62 7.57 26.77
CA THR A 272 7.83 7.75 27.57
C THR A 272 8.96 6.87 27.03
N LYS A 273 10.09 7.48 26.71
CA LYS A 273 11.33 6.82 26.30
C LYS A 273 12.41 7.01 27.37
N SER A 274 13.11 5.93 27.64
CA SER A 274 14.21 5.86 28.60
C SER A 274 15.36 5.04 28.01
N GLU A 275 16.46 4.92 28.71
CA GLU A 275 17.61 4.11 28.30
C GLU A 275 17.18 2.70 27.79
N GLY A 276 17.71 2.29 26.64
CA GLY A 276 17.35 1.05 25.94
C GLY A 276 16.08 1.13 25.09
N SER A 277 15.31 2.21 25.15
CA SER A 277 14.13 2.41 24.30
C SER A 277 14.51 2.68 22.87
N TYR A 278 13.75 2.12 21.91
CA TYR A 278 13.90 2.44 20.48
C TYR A 278 13.11 3.72 20.12
N VAL A 279 13.69 4.56 19.27
CA VAL A 279 13.08 5.79 18.77
C VAL A 279 13.16 5.84 17.24
N TYR A 280 12.22 6.54 16.63
CA TYR A 280 12.03 6.55 15.19
C TYR A 280 12.22 7.94 14.59
N ALA A 281 12.77 7.99 13.38
CA ALA A 281 12.88 9.22 12.59
C ALA A 281 11.51 9.87 12.37
N GLY A 282 11.48 11.22 12.41
CA GLY A 282 10.27 12.00 12.18
C GLY A 282 9.30 12.09 13.36
N THR A 283 9.59 11.42 14.48
CA THR A 283 8.89 11.61 15.76
C THR A 283 9.41 12.83 16.51
N ARG A 284 8.62 13.37 17.43
CA ARG A 284 8.96 14.64 18.10
C ARG A 284 9.17 14.46 19.59
N CYS A 285 10.29 14.94 20.11
CA CYS A 285 10.52 15.05 21.53
C CYS A 285 9.69 16.21 22.10
N ILE A 286 8.73 15.93 22.99
CA ILE A 286 7.84 16.94 23.57
C ILE A 286 8.45 17.53 24.85
N GLN A 287 8.95 16.68 25.73
CA GLN A 287 9.51 17.07 27.03
C GLN A 287 10.65 16.13 27.42
N GLY A 288 11.68 16.68 28.06
CA GLY A 288 12.89 15.94 28.42
C GLY A 288 13.96 16.01 27.32
N SER A 289 15.03 15.24 27.46
CA SER A 289 16.11 15.16 26.48
C SER A 289 16.63 13.73 26.37
N LEU A 290 17.10 13.35 25.18
CA LEU A 290 17.61 12.00 24.89
C LEU A 290 18.99 12.10 24.22
N GLN A 291 19.87 11.19 24.60
CA GLN A 291 21.03 10.83 23.80
C GLN A 291 20.71 9.54 23.04
N ILE A 292 20.78 9.59 21.71
CA ILE A 292 20.34 8.51 20.83
C ILE A 292 21.55 8.01 20.04
N LYS A 293 21.80 6.70 20.11
CA LYS A 293 22.75 6.02 19.24
C LYS A 293 22.10 5.70 17.91
N VAL A 294 22.65 6.21 16.82
CA VAL A 294 22.15 6.04 15.45
C VAL A 294 22.22 4.59 15.00
N GLU A 295 21.10 4.03 14.55
CA GLU A 295 21.03 2.69 13.95
C GLU A 295 20.72 2.72 12.47
N LYS A 296 19.67 3.46 12.07
CA LYS A 296 19.22 3.58 10.67
C LYS A 296 19.16 5.06 10.28
N ILE A 297 19.64 5.38 9.09
CA ILE A 297 19.71 6.74 8.54
C ILE A 297 19.14 6.82 7.12
N GLY A 298 18.68 8.02 6.74
CA GLY A 298 18.18 8.29 5.38
C GLY A 298 17.07 7.34 4.97
N GLU A 299 17.16 6.78 3.78
CA GLU A 299 16.13 5.89 3.21
C GLU A 299 15.89 4.59 3.98
N LYS A 300 16.82 4.21 4.87
CA LYS A 300 16.68 3.03 5.74
C LYS A 300 15.88 3.31 7.00
N THR A 301 15.53 4.58 7.29
CA THR A 301 14.68 4.90 8.44
C THR A 301 13.26 4.35 8.24
N THR A 302 12.64 3.97 9.34
CA THR A 302 11.28 3.41 9.35
C THR A 302 10.30 4.33 8.64
N LEU A 303 10.35 5.65 8.89
CA LEU A 303 9.47 6.63 8.25
C LEU A 303 9.64 6.65 6.72
N LEU A 304 10.86 6.62 6.21
CA LEU A 304 11.10 6.66 4.76
C LEU A 304 10.83 5.30 4.10
N GLN A 305 11.03 4.19 4.80
CA GLN A 305 10.58 2.88 4.35
C GLN A 305 9.04 2.83 4.24
N PHE A 306 8.31 3.43 5.16
CA PHE A 306 6.85 3.61 5.03
C PHE A 306 6.47 4.36 3.75
N ALA A 307 7.14 5.49 3.51
CA ALA A 307 6.90 6.27 2.30
C ALA A 307 7.23 5.49 1.03
N LYS A 308 8.28 4.68 1.10
CA LYS A 308 8.71 3.82 0.00
C LYS A 308 7.69 2.73 -0.26
N LEU A 309 7.25 1.98 0.76
CA LEU A 309 6.21 0.95 0.64
C LEU A 309 4.91 1.52 0.08
N ALA A 310 4.43 2.66 0.60
CA ALA A 310 3.25 3.32 0.06
C ALA A 310 3.39 3.73 -1.41
N LYS A 311 4.63 3.96 -1.90
CA LYS A 311 4.93 4.24 -3.31
C LYS A 311 5.13 2.97 -4.12
N GLU A 312 5.73 1.93 -3.55
CA GLU A 312 6.01 0.64 -4.20
C GLU A 312 4.72 -0.13 -4.47
N THR A 313 3.74 -0.07 -3.58
CA THR A 313 2.38 -0.60 -3.81
C THR A 313 1.83 -0.17 -5.17
N VAL A 314 2.20 1.03 -5.62
CA VAL A 314 1.76 1.62 -6.89
C VAL A 314 2.63 1.22 -8.06
N ASN A 315 3.91 0.89 -7.82
CA ASN A 315 4.91 0.66 -8.87
C ASN A 315 5.21 -0.82 -9.10
N ASP A 316 4.46 -1.71 -8.47
CA ASP A 316 4.71 -3.15 -8.56
C ASP A 316 4.55 -3.66 -10.00
N LYS A 317 5.61 -4.33 -10.50
CA LYS A 317 5.65 -4.94 -11.83
C LYS A 317 4.65 -6.10 -11.99
N SER A 318 4.19 -6.66 -10.90
CA SER A 318 3.25 -7.79 -10.86
C SER A 318 1.80 -7.36 -11.10
N PHE A 319 1.53 -6.06 -11.28
CA PHE A 319 0.21 -5.59 -11.66
C PHE A 319 -0.17 -6.11 -13.06
N ASP A 320 -0.31 -7.42 -13.15
CA ASP A 320 -1.11 -8.08 -14.17
C ASP A 320 -2.58 -7.81 -13.86
N SER A 321 -2.90 -6.51 -13.96
CA SER A 321 -4.24 -6.01 -13.78
C SER A 321 -5.24 -6.97 -14.43
N PRO A 322 -6.31 -7.39 -13.75
CA PRO A 322 -7.44 -8.09 -14.40
C PRO A 322 -7.93 -7.32 -15.64
N PHE A 323 -7.57 -6.03 -15.74
CA PHE A 323 -7.79 -5.15 -16.88
C PHE A 323 -6.99 -5.49 -18.12
N LYS A 324 -5.81 -6.11 -18.00
CA LYS A 324 -5.00 -6.51 -19.16
C LYS A 324 -5.72 -7.53 -20.02
N ASN A 325 -6.35 -8.50 -19.38
CA ASN A 325 -7.19 -9.48 -20.07
C ASN A 325 -8.47 -8.83 -20.62
N PHE A 326 -9.11 -7.98 -19.82
CA PHE A 326 -10.30 -7.25 -20.23
C PHE A 326 -10.01 -6.37 -21.45
N SER A 327 -8.89 -5.65 -21.50
CA SER A 327 -8.52 -4.81 -22.65
C SER A 327 -8.33 -5.65 -23.93
N LYS A 328 -7.74 -6.85 -23.83
CA LYS A 328 -7.60 -7.76 -24.99
C LYS A 328 -8.96 -8.22 -25.52
N TYR A 329 -9.89 -8.57 -24.63
CA TYR A 329 -11.25 -8.98 -25.06
C TYR A 329 -11.99 -7.80 -25.71
N LEU A 330 -11.86 -6.59 -25.18
CA LEU A 330 -12.49 -5.41 -25.74
C LEU A 330 -11.88 -5.04 -27.10
N PHE A 331 -10.55 -5.20 -27.28
CA PHE A 331 -9.87 -5.04 -28.55
C PHE A 331 -10.45 -5.99 -29.61
N LEU A 332 -10.50 -7.29 -29.29
CA LEU A 332 -11.00 -8.30 -30.19
C LEU A 332 -12.48 -8.06 -30.54
N TYR A 333 -13.30 -7.76 -29.53
CA TYR A 333 -14.70 -7.39 -29.70
C TYR A 333 -14.87 -6.20 -30.66
N SER A 334 -14.09 -5.13 -30.49
CA SER A 334 -14.20 -3.93 -31.30
C SER A 334 -13.88 -4.19 -32.79
N ILE A 335 -12.83 -4.99 -33.05
CA ILE A 335 -12.46 -5.36 -34.43
C ILE A 335 -13.52 -6.26 -35.07
N ILE A 336 -13.96 -7.30 -34.37
CA ILE A 336 -14.99 -8.23 -34.87
C ILE A 336 -16.28 -7.47 -35.17
N THR A 337 -16.70 -6.59 -34.26
CA THR A 337 -17.90 -5.77 -34.44
C THR A 337 -17.79 -4.84 -35.65
N ALA A 338 -16.63 -4.18 -35.82
CA ALA A 338 -16.39 -3.31 -37.01
C ALA A 338 -16.47 -4.11 -38.30
N ILE A 339 -15.92 -5.33 -38.36
CA ILE A 339 -15.98 -6.22 -39.52
C ILE A 339 -17.44 -6.67 -39.79
N ILE A 340 -18.17 -7.09 -38.78
CA ILE A 340 -19.56 -7.54 -38.89
C ILE A 340 -20.42 -6.39 -39.41
N LEU A 341 -20.27 -5.19 -38.89
CA LEU A 341 -21.01 -4.01 -39.35
C LEU A 341 -20.66 -3.64 -40.78
N PHE A 342 -19.38 -3.72 -41.16
CA PHE A 342 -18.95 -3.47 -42.54
C PHE A 342 -19.67 -4.37 -43.54
N PHE A 343 -19.60 -5.67 -43.36
CA PHE A 343 -20.25 -6.63 -44.23
C PHE A 343 -21.79 -6.57 -44.11
N GLY A 344 -22.32 -6.36 -42.90
CA GLY A 344 -23.76 -6.21 -42.69
C GLY A 344 -24.36 -5.06 -43.52
N TRP A 345 -23.76 -3.90 -43.51
CA TRP A 345 -24.25 -2.76 -44.32
C TRP A 345 -24.11 -2.96 -45.82
N ILE A 346 -23.05 -3.65 -46.27
CA ILE A 346 -22.95 -4.06 -47.72
C ILE A 346 -24.07 -5.01 -48.09
N LEU A 347 -24.37 -6.02 -47.24
CA LEU A 347 -25.46 -6.97 -47.48
C LEU A 347 -26.85 -6.32 -47.49
N VAL A 348 -27.03 -5.25 -46.72
CA VAL A 348 -28.26 -4.44 -46.71
C VAL A 348 -28.34 -3.53 -47.95
N GLY A 349 -27.34 -3.53 -48.83
CA GLY A 349 -27.30 -2.71 -50.06
C GLY A 349 -26.88 -1.26 -49.90
N LYS A 350 -26.28 -0.91 -48.79
CA LYS A 350 -25.70 0.45 -48.60
C LYS A 350 -24.38 0.60 -49.35
N SER A 351 -24.01 1.82 -49.64
CA SER A 351 -22.76 2.12 -50.37
C SER A 351 -21.54 1.70 -49.55
N PHE A 352 -20.45 1.31 -50.23
CA PHE A 352 -19.18 0.95 -49.63
C PHE A 352 -18.63 2.07 -48.73
N SER A 353 -18.85 3.32 -49.10
CA SER A 353 -18.46 4.50 -48.31
C SER A 353 -19.16 4.54 -46.94
N ILE A 354 -20.45 4.21 -46.87
CA ILE A 354 -21.20 4.15 -45.62
C ILE A 354 -20.68 3.00 -44.76
N ALA A 355 -20.49 1.80 -45.32
CA ALA A 355 -19.99 0.63 -44.60
C ALA A 355 -18.63 0.88 -43.94
N ILE A 356 -17.69 1.49 -44.70
CA ILE A 356 -16.37 1.89 -44.16
C ILE A 356 -16.52 2.95 -43.07
N SER A 357 -17.34 3.99 -43.29
CA SER A 357 -17.52 5.07 -42.30
C SER A 357 -18.04 4.57 -40.97
N VAL A 358 -18.98 3.60 -40.96
CA VAL A 358 -19.52 2.96 -39.78
C VAL A 358 -18.44 2.18 -39.05
N SER A 359 -17.64 1.40 -39.75
CA SER A 359 -16.55 0.63 -39.16
C SER A 359 -15.54 1.53 -38.46
N ILE A 360 -15.14 2.63 -39.13
CA ILE A 360 -14.22 3.61 -38.57
C ILE A 360 -14.85 4.29 -37.34
N ALA A 361 -16.14 4.65 -37.39
CA ALA A 361 -16.82 5.28 -36.26
C ALA A 361 -16.85 4.40 -35.02
N VAL A 362 -17.11 3.11 -35.16
CA VAL A 362 -17.08 2.15 -34.06
C VAL A 362 -15.65 1.98 -33.49
N LEU A 363 -14.65 1.87 -34.40
CA LEU A 363 -13.25 1.80 -33.93
C LEU A 363 -12.79 3.08 -33.22
N ALA A 364 -13.19 4.27 -33.72
CA ALA A 364 -12.86 5.57 -33.14
C ALA A 364 -13.57 5.80 -31.76
N SER A 365 -14.69 5.14 -31.49
CA SER A 365 -15.39 5.26 -30.22
C SER A 365 -14.68 4.53 -29.07
N VAL A 366 -13.71 3.69 -29.34
CA VAL A 366 -13.06 2.86 -28.33
C VAL A 366 -12.23 3.70 -27.34
N ALA A 367 -12.41 3.44 -26.04
CA ALA A 367 -11.79 4.19 -24.95
C ALA A 367 -11.03 3.26 -23.96
N MET A 368 -10.28 2.28 -24.47
CA MET A 368 -9.65 1.22 -23.66
C MET A 368 -8.65 1.74 -22.64
N ASN A 369 -7.76 2.66 -23.02
CA ASN A 369 -6.73 3.19 -22.12
C ASN A 369 -7.33 3.97 -20.94
N ALA A 370 -8.57 4.43 -21.07
CA ALA A 370 -9.26 5.11 -20.00
C ALA A 370 -9.49 4.23 -18.79
N LEU A 371 -9.81 2.94 -19.00
CA LEU A 371 -10.04 2.00 -17.91
C LEU A 371 -8.75 1.68 -17.17
N THR A 372 -7.70 1.30 -17.90
CA THR A 372 -6.42 0.93 -17.29
C THR A 372 -5.87 2.07 -16.43
N ILE A 373 -5.80 3.29 -17.01
CA ILE A 373 -5.21 4.43 -16.31
C ILE A 373 -6.12 4.97 -15.21
N SER A 374 -7.46 4.92 -15.36
CA SER A 374 -8.36 5.35 -14.27
C SER A 374 -8.30 4.39 -13.09
N SER A 375 -8.12 3.09 -13.33
CA SER A 375 -7.97 2.09 -12.27
C SER A 375 -6.63 2.21 -11.56
N GLU A 376 -5.54 2.42 -12.31
CA GLU A 376 -4.22 2.71 -11.70
C GLU A 376 -4.28 3.95 -10.80
N LYS A 377 -5.02 4.98 -11.21
CA LYS A 377 -5.22 6.19 -10.40
C LYS A 377 -6.00 5.89 -9.11
N GLU A 378 -7.10 5.13 -9.19
CA GLU A 378 -7.90 4.76 -8.01
C GLU A 378 -7.09 3.94 -7.02
N VAL A 379 -6.36 2.94 -7.50
CA VAL A 379 -5.45 2.13 -6.70
C VAL A 379 -4.44 3.03 -5.98
N LEU A 380 -3.80 3.96 -6.71
CA LEU A 380 -2.86 4.91 -6.13
C LEU A 380 -3.51 5.80 -5.06
N GLU A 381 -4.66 6.39 -5.36
CA GLU A 381 -5.38 7.26 -4.43
C GLU A 381 -5.81 6.49 -3.17
N LYS A 382 -6.31 5.26 -3.33
CA LYS A 382 -6.71 4.40 -2.20
C LYS A 382 -5.51 3.92 -1.39
N ALA A 383 -4.39 3.54 -2.03
CA ALA A 383 -3.16 3.18 -1.33
C ALA A 383 -2.62 4.36 -0.49
N ILE A 384 -2.58 5.57 -1.07
CA ILE A 384 -2.18 6.79 -0.35
C ILE A 384 -3.17 7.12 0.78
N TYR A 385 -4.47 6.96 0.55
CA TYR A 385 -5.50 7.19 1.57
C TYR A 385 -5.34 6.19 2.73
N ALA A 386 -5.10 4.92 2.43
CA ALA A 386 -4.82 3.89 3.44
C ALA A 386 -3.55 4.22 4.23
N ALA A 387 -2.46 4.59 3.55
CA ALA A 387 -1.20 4.97 4.21
C ALA A 387 -1.37 6.17 5.15
N LYS A 388 -2.14 7.19 4.76
CA LYS A 388 -2.48 8.34 5.63
C LYS A 388 -3.28 7.92 6.86
N ASN A 389 -4.02 6.83 6.78
CA ASN A 389 -4.77 6.23 7.88
C ASN A 389 -3.99 5.10 8.58
N HIS A 390 -2.66 5.04 8.38
CA HIS A 390 -1.77 4.11 9.06
C HIS A 390 -1.96 2.63 8.69
N VAL A 391 -2.51 2.38 7.51
CA VAL A 391 -2.62 1.07 6.88
C VAL A 391 -1.72 1.06 5.65
N LEU A 392 -0.75 0.17 5.62
CA LEU A 392 0.17 0.02 4.50
C LEU A 392 -0.10 -1.31 3.81
N PHE A 393 -0.38 -1.26 2.53
CA PHE A 393 -0.39 -2.42 1.66
C PHE A 393 0.98 -2.53 0.99
N ARG A 394 1.55 -3.72 0.91
CA ARG A 394 2.86 -3.92 0.30
C ARG A 394 2.81 -3.86 -1.22
N ASN A 395 1.74 -4.37 -1.80
CA ASN A 395 1.53 -4.45 -3.23
C ASN A 395 0.06 -4.17 -3.58
N VAL A 396 -0.22 -4.03 -4.87
CA VAL A 396 -1.58 -3.79 -5.36
C VAL A 396 -2.45 -5.02 -5.19
N ASP A 397 -1.88 -6.21 -5.33
CA ASP A 397 -2.63 -7.46 -5.19
C ASP A 397 -3.17 -7.60 -3.76
N ALA A 398 -2.38 -7.24 -2.74
CA ALA A 398 -2.84 -7.19 -1.35
C ALA A 398 -3.97 -6.18 -1.15
N LEU A 399 -3.87 -5.00 -1.79
CA LEU A 399 -4.92 -3.98 -1.72
C LEU A 399 -6.22 -4.44 -2.40
N GLU A 400 -6.16 -5.17 -3.52
CA GLU A 400 -7.35 -5.70 -4.19
C GLU A 400 -7.93 -6.93 -3.49
N THR A 401 -7.06 -7.79 -2.95
CA THR A 401 -7.46 -9.09 -2.37
C THR A 401 -8.06 -8.92 -0.97
N ALA A 402 -7.58 -7.95 -0.18
CA ALA A 402 -8.05 -7.74 1.19
C ALA A 402 -9.58 -7.54 1.30
N GLY A 403 -10.21 -6.83 0.34
CA GLY A 403 -11.64 -6.62 0.31
C GLY A 403 -12.46 -7.83 -0.16
N LYS A 404 -11.79 -8.88 -0.60
CA LYS A 404 -12.41 -10.15 -1.02
C LYS A 404 -12.18 -11.26 0.00
N ALA A 405 -11.48 -10.97 1.10
CA ALA A 405 -11.17 -11.95 2.13
C ALA A 405 -12.47 -12.41 2.81
N GLU A 406 -12.70 -13.71 2.81
CA GLU A 406 -13.88 -14.33 3.41
C GLU A 406 -13.58 -14.93 4.78
N THR A 407 -12.33 -15.38 4.99
CA THR A 407 -11.90 -16.00 6.25
C THR A 407 -10.75 -15.23 6.87
N LEU A 408 -10.84 -14.92 8.15
CA LEU A 408 -9.85 -14.19 8.94
C LEU A 408 -9.35 -15.03 10.10
N PHE A 409 -8.08 -15.40 10.09
CA PHE A 409 -7.38 -16.05 11.19
C PHE A 409 -6.68 -15.00 12.05
N LEU A 410 -7.02 -14.93 13.32
CA LEU A 410 -6.46 -13.97 14.28
C LEU A 410 -5.67 -14.67 15.36
N GLU A 411 -4.49 -14.15 15.70
CA GLU A 411 -3.82 -14.47 16.95
C GLU A 411 -4.44 -13.66 18.10
N GLN A 412 -4.50 -14.26 19.29
CA GLN A 412 -5.08 -13.63 20.48
C GLN A 412 -4.22 -12.50 21.03
N ASP A 413 -2.90 -12.78 21.20
CA ASP A 413 -2.00 -11.92 21.96
C ASP A 413 -1.70 -10.60 21.22
N ASP A 414 -1.75 -9.48 21.92
CA ASP A 414 -1.55 -8.09 21.48
C ASP A 414 -2.54 -7.60 20.40
N ILE A 415 -3.51 -8.43 20.00
CA ILE A 415 -4.59 -8.05 19.07
C ILE A 415 -5.91 -7.90 19.81
N LEU A 416 -6.34 -8.92 20.53
CA LEU A 416 -7.57 -8.92 21.32
C LEU A 416 -7.30 -8.66 22.80
N ILE A 417 -6.24 -9.24 23.30
CA ILE A 417 -5.82 -9.22 24.70
C ILE A 417 -4.36 -8.81 24.76
N ALA A 418 -4.02 -7.89 25.65
CA ALA A 418 -2.64 -7.44 25.83
C ALA A 418 -1.74 -8.62 26.27
N ALA A 419 -0.54 -8.72 25.69
CA ALA A 419 0.41 -9.79 26.06
C ALA A 419 0.91 -9.68 27.50
N LYS A 420 0.85 -8.48 28.11
CA LYS A 420 1.32 -8.22 29.46
C LYS A 420 0.19 -8.35 30.47
N PRO A 421 0.26 -9.32 31.42
CA PRO A 421 -0.72 -9.42 32.47
C PRO A 421 -0.61 -8.25 33.45
N GLU A 422 -1.74 -7.94 34.11
CA GLU A 422 -1.85 -6.96 35.20
C GLU A 422 -2.44 -7.62 36.44
N VAL A 423 -1.99 -7.20 37.64
CA VAL A 423 -2.55 -7.65 38.88
C VAL A 423 -3.88 -6.94 39.10
N THR A 424 -4.96 -7.71 39.19
CA THR A 424 -6.31 -7.18 39.40
C THR A 424 -6.72 -7.29 40.88
N ASP A 425 -6.35 -8.39 41.56
CA ASP A 425 -6.72 -8.62 42.96
C ASP A 425 -5.51 -9.10 43.73
N PHE A 426 -5.39 -8.60 44.95
CA PHE A 426 -4.34 -8.97 45.91
C PHE A 426 -5.02 -9.19 47.26
N ILE A 427 -5.40 -10.44 47.54
CA ILE A 427 -6.31 -10.81 48.60
C ILE A 427 -5.51 -11.55 49.68
N PRO A 428 -5.29 -10.95 50.88
CA PRO A 428 -4.75 -11.67 52.02
C PRO A 428 -5.82 -12.62 52.58
N LEU A 429 -5.42 -13.80 53.00
CA LEU A 429 -6.29 -14.78 53.64
C LEU A 429 -5.94 -14.91 55.12
N ASP A 430 -6.97 -15.30 55.91
CA ASP A 430 -6.88 -15.42 57.35
C ASP A 430 -6.31 -14.13 58.00
N GLU A 431 -5.58 -14.21 59.08
CA GLU A 431 -4.99 -13.04 59.78
C GLU A 431 -3.68 -12.55 59.15
N THR A 432 -3.41 -12.83 57.86
CA THR A 432 -2.16 -12.44 57.18
C THR A 432 -2.08 -10.92 56.97
N ASP A 433 -1.01 -10.31 57.51
CA ASP A 433 -0.73 -8.88 57.26
C ASP A 433 -0.45 -8.64 55.77
N LEU A 434 -1.21 -7.76 55.17
CA LEU A 434 -1.10 -7.39 53.76
C LEU A 434 0.29 -6.89 53.39
N ASN A 435 1.00 -6.21 54.28
CA ASN A 435 2.33 -5.68 53.98
C ASN A 435 3.36 -6.82 53.99
N ILE A 436 3.21 -7.79 54.87
CA ILE A 436 4.05 -8.99 54.90
C ILE A 436 3.84 -9.81 53.63
N MET A 437 2.58 -10.04 53.23
CA MET A 437 2.24 -10.71 51.99
C MET A 437 2.84 -10.02 50.76
N ARG A 438 2.72 -8.70 50.66
CA ARG A 438 3.28 -7.91 49.58
C ARG A 438 4.80 -8.02 49.48
N TYR A 439 5.48 -7.98 50.61
CA TYR A 439 6.92 -8.09 50.68
C TYR A 439 7.42 -9.48 50.22
N ILE A 440 6.79 -10.55 50.71
CA ILE A 440 7.12 -11.92 50.32
C ILE A 440 6.87 -12.12 48.82
N ALA A 441 5.71 -11.68 48.34
CA ALA A 441 5.37 -11.71 46.87
C ALA A 441 6.38 -10.95 46.02
N TYR A 442 6.84 -9.76 46.47
CA TYR A 442 7.87 -9.00 45.79
C TYR A 442 9.19 -9.77 45.74
N THR A 443 9.63 -10.33 46.85
CA THR A 443 10.91 -11.05 46.97
C THR A 443 10.93 -12.29 46.06
N LEU A 444 9.83 -13.03 46.00
CA LEU A 444 9.70 -14.23 45.18
C LEU A 444 9.57 -13.86 43.68
N SER A 445 8.75 -12.87 43.34
CA SER A 445 8.51 -12.50 41.98
C SER A 445 9.72 -11.78 41.32
N ASN A 446 10.49 -11.02 42.11
CA ASN A 446 11.67 -10.31 41.58
C ASN A 446 12.81 -11.26 41.17
N LYS A 447 12.81 -12.50 41.61
CA LYS A 447 13.79 -13.53 41.25
C LYS A 447 13.39 -14.33 40.00
N ARG A 448 12.14 -14.23 39.56
CA ARG A 448 11.61 -14.95 38.39
C ARG A 448 11.57 -14.03 37.19
N HIS A 449 11.80 -14.61 36.00
CA HIS A 449 11.84 -13.85 34.73
C HIS A 449 10.61 -14.05 33.83
N ASP A 450 9.56 -14.77 34.33
CA ASP A 450 8.31 -14.95 33.62
C ASP A 450 7.45 -13.66 33.59
N SER A 451 6.48 -13.59 32.66
CA SER A 451 5.63 -12.43 32.48
C SER A 451 4.75 -12.06 33.67
N TYR A 452 4.26 -13.07 34.40
CA TYR A 452 3.40 -12.89 35.55
C TYR A 452 4.18 -12.38 36.74
N SER A 453 5.35 -12.95 37.02
CA SER A 453 6.23 -12.50 38.09
C SER A 453 6.68 -11.06 37.87
N ARG A 454 6.97 -10.67 36.61
CA ARG A 454 7.24 -9.27 36.27
C ARG A 454 6.05 -8.35 36.49
N ALA A 455 4.83 -8.82 36.26
CA ALA A 455 3.62 -8.04 36.53
C ALA A 455 3.43 -7.78 38.03
N ILE A 456 3.60 -8.81 38.86
CA ILE A 456 3.55 -8.68 40.35
C ILE A 456 4.61 -7.69 40.81
N THR A 457 5.86 -7.84 40.36
CA THR A 457 6.95 -6.94 40.76
C THR A 457 6.63 -5.49 40.36
N ARG A 458 6.09 -5.24 39.15
CA ARG A 458 5.69 -3.92 38.69
C ARG A 458 4.57 -3.32 39.54
N TYR A 459 3.54 -4.10 39.79
CA TYR A 459 2.43 -3.70 40.68
C TYR A 459 2.92 -3.28 42.06
N LEU A 460 3.76 -4.10 42.69
CA LEU A 460 4.28 -3.82 44.03
C LEU A 460 5.24 -2.64 44.06
N LYS A 461 6.06 -2.44 43.02
CA LYS A 461 6.86 -1.21 42.87
C LYS A 461 6.00 0.05 42.75
N SER A 462 4.86 0.00 42.04
CA SER A 462 3.93 1.13 41.97
C SER A 462 3.32 1.49 43.31
N GLN A 463 3.20 0.51 44.23
CA GLN A 463 2.78 0.69 45.64
C GLN A 463 3.94 1.15 46.56
N LYS A 464 5.08 1.55 45.98
CA LYS A 464 6.30 1.99 46.71
C LYS A 464 6.92 0.92 47.60
N ILE A 465 6.66 -0.36 47.31
CA ILE A 465 7.30 -1.47 48.00
C ILE A 465 8.66 -1.71 47.34
N SER A 466 9.71 -1.47 48.08
CA SER A 466 11.09 -1.71 47.66
C SER A 466 11.76 -2.70 48.62
N SER A 467 12.84 -3.33 48.17
CA SER A 467 13.64 -4.28 48.94
C SER A 467 14.27 -3.70 50.23
N VAL A 468 13.99 -2.46 50.56
CA VAL A 468 14.66 -1.70 51.62
C VAL A 468 13.98 -1.84 53.01
N ASN A 469 12.79 -2.45 53.14
CA ASN A 469 12.19 -2.69 54.44
C ASN A 469 12.72 -3.99 55.06
N LEU A 470 14.03 -4.06 55.28
CA LEU A 470 14.71 -5.12 55.99
C LEU A 470 14.16 -5.30 57.44
N SER A 471 13.58 -4.25 58.04
CA SER A 471 13.06 -4.28 59.42
C SER A 471 11.82 -5.19 59.57
N VAL A 472 11.01 -5.35 58.54
CA VAL A 472 9.84 -6.23 58.57
C VAL A 472 10.28 -7.70 58.48
N LEU A 473 11.30 -7.99 57.69
CA LEU A 473 11.87 -9.33 57.52
C LEU A 473 12.63 -9.79 58.77
N THR A 474 13.40 -8.91 59.41
CA THR A 474 14.17 -9.27 60.61
C THR A 474 13.26 -9.60 61.78
N ASN A 475 12.10 -8.95 61.91
CA ASN A 475 11.12 -9.31 62.94
C ASN A 475 10.39 -10.62 62.61
N PHE A 476 10.10 -10.87 61.33
CA PHE A 476 9.46 -12.11 60.88
C PHE A 476 10.42 -13.31 60.95
N GLN A 477 11.69 -13.15 60.55
CA GLN A 477 12.73 -14.17 60.71
C GLN A 477 13.03 -14.52 62.19
N LYS A 478 12.93 -13.55 63.10
CA LYS A 478 13.09 -13.79 64.56
C LYS A 478 11.97 -14.59 65.15
N THR A 479 10.76 -14.52 64.59
CA THR A 479 9.58 -15.29 65.05
C THR A 479 9.55 -16.73 64.51
N HIS A 480 10.13 -16.99 63.34
CA HIS A 480 9.96 -18.23 62.56
C HIS A 480 11.26 -19.00 62.23
N GLN A 481 12.36 -18.77 62.90
CA GLN A 481 13.62 -19.56 62.87
C GLN A 481 14.10 -20.17 61.54
N SER A 482 13.74 -19.62 60.39
CA SER A 482 14.17 -20.15 59.08
C SER A 482 15.20 -19.29 58.38
N ASP A 483 16.33 -19.89 57.98
CA ASP A 483 17.52 -19.22 57.44
C ASP A 483 17.38 -18.70 55.99
N THR A 484 16.32 -19.04 55.27
CA THR A 484 16.09 -18.57 53.88
C THR A 484 14.62 -18.49 53.55
N ILE A 485 14.12 -17.30 53.16
CA ILE A 485 12.76 -17.07 52.67
C ILE A 485 12.40 -18.01 51.50
N GLN A 486 13.36 -18.49 50.77
CA GLN A 486 13.15 -19.31 49.58
C GLN A 486 12.68 -20.75 49.87
N ASN A 487 12.97 -21.29 51.04
CA ASN A 487 12.59 -22.66 51.41
C ASN A 487 11.24 -22.73 52.16
N THR A 488 10.77 -21.60 52.67
CA THR A 488 9.57 -21.53 53.50
C THR A 488 8.37 -20.95 52.77
N TYR A 489 8.58 -20.12 51.73
CA TYR A 489 7.53 -19.44 50.98
C TYR A 489 7.58 -19.77 49.51
N GLN A 490 6.40 -20.02 48.90
CA GLN A 490 6.28 -20.39 47.51
C GLN A 490 5.14 -19.60 46.84
N LEU A 491 5.35 -19.22 45.58
CA LEU A 491 4.33 -18.65 44.72
C LEU A 491 3.96 -19.68 43.65
N CYS A 492 2.76 -20.25 43.75
CA CYS A 492 2.29 -21.37 42.95
C CYS A 492 1.06 -20.99 42.15
N ASN A 493 0.76 -21.75 41.08
CA ASN A 493 -0.48 -21.60 40.35
C ASN A 493 -1.64 -22.14 41.21
N GLY A 494 -2.78 -21.42 41.24
CA GLY A 494 -3.94 -21.79 42.03
C GLY A 494 -4.60 -23.15 41.70
N HIS A 495 -4.39 -23.62 40.47
CA HIS A 495 -4.88 -24.91 39.96
C HIS A 495 -3.79 -26.01 39.95
N ASP A 496 -2.69 -25.82 40.66
CA ASP A 496 -1.66 -26.85 40.79
C ASP A 496 -2.08 -27.92 41.78
N LEU A 497 -2.33 -29.14 41.29
CA LEU A 497 -2.84 -30.28 42.07
C LEU A 497 -1.90 -30.72 43.20
N SER A 498 -0.64 -30.34 43.17
CA SER A 498 0.34 -30.67 44.22
C SER A 498 0.06 -29.97 45.57
N TYR A 499 -0.83 -28.97 45.62
CA TYR A 499 -1.11 -28.18 46.81
C TYR A 499 -2.57 -28.29 47.30
N THR A 500 -3.35 -29.25 46.76
CA THR A 500 -4.76 -29.44 47.13
C THR A 500 -4.98 -29.69 48.63
N ASP A 501 -4.01 -30.32 49.32
CA ASP A 501 -4.10 -30.63 50.74
C ASP A 501 -3.93 -29.40 51.65
N VAL A 502 -3.37 -28.31 51.12
CA VAL A 502 -3.12 -27.06 51.85
C VAL A 502 -4.23 -26.03 51.60
N ILE A 503 -5.04 -26.24 50.56
CA ILE A 503 -6.09 -25.29 50.15
C ILE A 503 -7.40 -25.63 50.85
N ASN A 504 -7.90 -24.71 51.67
CA ASN A 504 -9.21 -24.85 52.29
C ASN A 504 -10.35 -24.78 51.28
N PRO A 505 -11.52 -25.43 51.49
CA PRO A 505 -12.65 -25.39 50.57
C PRO A 505 -13.16 -23.98 50.25
N SER A 506 -13.10 -23.04 51.19
CA SER A 506 -13.45 -21.61 50.98
C SER A 506 -12.47 -20.93 50.05
N THR A 507 -11.19 -21.21 50.20
CA THR A 507 -10.13 -20.67 49.31
C THR A 507 -10.26 -21.23 47.89
N SER A 508 -10.58 -22.54 47.77
CA SER A 508 -10.84 -23.17 46.47
C SER A 508 -12.01 -22.50 45.76
N GLN A 509 -13.11 -22.23 46.44
CA GLN A 509 -14.27 -21.52 45.88
C GLN A 509 -13.92 -20.11 45.40
N GLU A 510 -13.06 -19.36 46.12
CA GLU A 510 -12.63 -18.03 45.70
C GLU A 510 -11.68 -18.10 44.52
N ILE A 511 -10.80 -19.12 44.43
CA ILE A 511 -9.97 -19.39 43.24
C ILE A 511 -10.85 -19.65 42.02
N ASP A 512 -11.84 -20.53 42.12
CA ASP A 512 -12.75 -20.89 41.03
C ASP A 512 -13.58 -19.70 40.59
N LYS A 513 -14.06 -18.87 41.51
CA LYS A 513 -14.79 -17.65 41.22
C LYS A 513 -13.95 -16.63 40.46
N LEU A 514 -12.67 -16.45 40.84
CA LEU A 514 -11.75 -15.58 40.12
C LEU A 514 -11.38 -16.14 38.73
N ALA A 515 -11.19 -17.47 38.63
CA ALA A 515 -10.92 -18.16 37.39
C ALA A 515 -12.08 -18.04 36.39
N GLN A 516 -13.34 -18.14 36.83
CA GLN A 516 -14.54 -17.91 36.00
C GLN A 516 -14.61 -16.49 35.43
N GLN A 517 -13.95 -15.52 36.07
CA GLN A 517 -13.77 -14.17 35.51
C GLN A 517 -12.65 -14.07 34.49
N GLY A 518 -12.02 -15.17 34.10
CA GLY A 518 -10.89 -15.19 33.15
C GLY A 518 -9.57 -14.74 33.79
N LYS A 519 -9.47 -14.79 35.13
CA LYS A 519 -8.26 -14.40 35.86
C LYS A 519 -7.40 -15.61 36.14
N LYS A 520 -6.09 -15.47 36.00
CA LYS A 520 -5.13 -16.45 36.43
C LYS A 520 -4.77 -16.19 37.90
N VAL A 521 -5.05 -17.16 38.77
CA VAL A 521 -4.86 -17.03 40.23
C VAL A 521 -3.55 -17.68 40.62
N PHE A 522 -2.74 -16.97 41.39
CA PHE A 522 -1.56 -17.47 42.05
C PHE A 522 -1.81 -17.48 43.52
N ILE A 523 -1.39 -18.56 44.21
CA ILE A 523 -1.40 -18.71 45.67
C ILE A 523 -0.02 -18.44 46.22
N LEU A 524 0.02 -17.66 47.29
CA LEU A 524 1.20 -17.48 48.11
C LEU A 524 1.10 -18.42 49.32
N ILE A 525 1.97 -19.43 49.38
CA ILE A 525 2.02 -20.43 50.46
C ILE A 525 3.21 -20.13 51.34
N GLY A 526 3.02 -20.23 52.62
CA GLY A 526 4.10 -20.12 53.62
C GLY A 526 3.80 -21.01 54.83
N GLU A 527 4.79 -21.77 55.29
CA GLU A 527 4.68 -22.65 56.49
C GLU A 527 3.46 -23.59 56.43
N ASP A 528 3.23 -24.20 55.25
CA ASP A 528 2.11 -25.10 54.96
C ASP A 528 0.71 -24.47 55.11
N GLN A 529 0.61 -23.14 55.00
CA GLN A 529 -0.67 -22.39 54.97
C GLN A 529 -0.72 -21.46 53.80
N VAL A 530 -1.94 -21.19 53.25
CA VAL A 530 -2.16 -20.21 52.22
C VAL A 530 -2.23 -18.83 52.84
N LEU A 531 -1.25 -17.98 52.54
CA LEU A 531 -1.17 -16.60 53.03
C LEU A 531 -2.08 -15.65 52.25
N GLY A 532 -2.35 -15.94 50.99
CA GLY A 532 -3.22 -15.11 50.15
C GLY A 532 -3.20 -15.47 48.67
N LEU A 533 -4.10 -14.80 47.96
CA LEU A 533 -4.31 -14.97 46.52
C LEU A 533 -3.88 -13.75 45.77
N ILE A 534 -3.26 -13.95 44.60
CA ILE A 534 -2.89 -12.89 43.64
C ILE A 534 -3.54 -13.26 42.32
N ALA A 535 -4.60 -12.52 41.94
CA ALA A 535 -5.26 -12.72 40.66
C ALA A 535 -4.74 -11.73 39.65
N MET A 536 -4.51 -12.24 38.48
CA MET A 536 -3.99 -11.46 37.36
C MET A 536 -4.82 -11.72 36.11
N GLN A 537 -4.97 -10.69 35.30
CA GLN A 537 -5.68 -10.78 34.04
C GLN A 537 -4.89 -10.06 32.94
N LYS A 538 -4.98 -10.58 31.74
CA LYS A 538 -4.53 -9.86 30.52
C LYS A 538 -5.67 -8.92 30.11
N PRO A 539 -5.48 -7.59 30.13
CA PRO A 539 -6.57 -6.67 29.78
C PRO A 539 -6.96 -6.78 28.32
N ILE A 540 -8.26 -6.60 28.05
CA ILE A 540 -8.79 -6.51 26.69
C ILE A 540 -8.23 -5.25 26.02
N VAL A 541 -7.75 -5.38 24.78
CA VAL A 541 -7.25 -4.23 24.01
C VAL A 541 -8.42 -3.26 23.72
N PRO A 542 -8.25 -1.95 23.99
CA PRO A 542 -9.33 -0.98 23.77
C PRO A 542 -9.91 -1.05 22.34
N ASN A 543 -11.24 -0.96 22.24
CA ASN A 543 -12.00 -1.01 20.98
C ASN A 543 -11.95 -2.34 20.20
N SER A 544 -11.28 -3.38 20.69
CA SER A 544 -11.20 -4.68 20.01
C SER A 544 -12.56 -5.37 19.91
N ILE A 545 -13.43 -5.24 20.93
CA ILE A 545 -14.78 -5.81 20.92
C ILE A 545 -15.61 -5.22 19.77
N GLN A 546 -15.61 -3.90 19.62
CA GLN A 546 -16.33 -3.23 18.55
C GLN A 546 -15.76 -3.61 17.16
N ALA A 547 -14.44 -3.68 17.05
CA ALA A 547 -13.79 -4.05 15.81
C ALA A 547 -14.11 -5.51 15.40
N ILE A 548 -14.14 -6.45 16.36
CA ILE A 548 -14.58 -7.83 16.11
C ILE A 548 -16.03 -7.87 15.64
N HIS A 549 -16.90 -7.02 16.21
CA HIS A 549 -18.30 -6.97 15.78
C HIS A 549 -18.39 -6.52 14.31
N SER A 550 -17.64 -5.50 13.91
CA SER A 550 -17.60 -5.05 12.52
C SER A 550 -16.95 -6.09 11.58
N LEU A 551 -15.90 -6.79 12.03
CA LEU A 551 -15.24 -7.83 11.23
C LEU A 551 -16.13 -9.04 10.97
N LYS A 552 -17.00 -9.43 11.91
CA LYS A 552 -17.97 -10.52 11.74
C LYS A 552 -18.99 -10.27 10.62
N GLU A 553 -19.24 -9.01 10.30
CA GLU A 553 -20.11 -8.63 9.18
C GLU A 553 -19.39 -8.75 7.84
N LEU A 554 -18.05 -8.76 7.85
CA LEU A 554 -17.21 -8.76 6.66
C LEU A 554 -16.58 -10.13 6.37
N THR A 555 -16.19 -10.87 7.43
CA THR A 555 -15.40 -12.11 7.32
C THR A 555 -15.83 -13.15 8.36
N ASP A 556 -15.59 -14.43 8.09
CA ASP A 556 -15.67 -15.49 9.11
C ASP A 556 -14.37 -15.51 9.92
N ILE A 557 -14.51 -15.37 11.26
CA ILE A 557 -13.36 -15.20 12.15
C ILE A 557 -13.00 -16.51 12.83
N HIS A 558 -11.75 -16.95 12.67
CA HIS A 558 -11.11 -18.04 13.36
C HIS A 558 -10.05 -17.48 14.31
N LEU A 559 -10.20 -17.73 15.61
CA LEU A 559 -9.29 -17.23 16.63
C LEU A 559 -8.34 -18.34 17.10
N PHE A 560 -7.04 -18.07 17.04
CA PHE A 560 -6.02 -18.88 17.70
C PHE A 560 -5.79 -18.37 19.12
N ALA A 561 -6.29 -19.12 20.10
CA ALA A 561 -6.23 -18.76 21.51
C ALA A 561 -5.18 -19.60 22.27
N ARG A 562 -4.56 -18.99 23.28
CA ARG A 562 -3.66 -19.67 24.21
C ARG A 562 -4.18 -19.47 25.64
N GLY A 563 -4.29 -20.55 26.40
CA GLY A 563 -4.73 -20.50 27.79
C GLY A 563 -5.49 -21.74 28.23
N ASN A 564 -5.99 -21.72 29.46
CA ASN A 564 -6.87 -22.75 29.95
C ASN A 564 -8.31 -22.59 29.46
N ASN A 565 -9.19 -23.52 29.76
CA ASN A 565 -10.58 -23.51 29.30
C ASN A 565 -11.34 -22.24 29.75
N GLU A 566 -11.09 -21.78 30.99
CA GLU A 566 -11.74 -20.59 31.56
C GLU A 566 -11.31 -19.31 30.84
N GLU A 567 -10.03 -19.18 30.54
CA GLU A 567 -9.51 -18.04 29.73
C GLU A 567 -10.13 -18.03 28.31
N VAL A 568 -10.23 -19.20 27.68
CA VAL A 568 -10.85 -19.34 26.35
C VAL A 568 -12.34 -19.01 26.41
N GLN A 569 -13.08 -19.49 27.41
CA GLN A 569 -14.49 -19.16 27.61
C GLN A 569 -14.71 -17.67 27.87
N TYR A 570 -13.83 -17.04 28.66
CA TYR A 570 -13.87 -15.60 28.89
C TYR A 570 -13.76 -14.82 27.57
N ILE A 571 -12.85 -15.21 26.68
CA ILE A 571 -12.70 -14.60 25.36
C ILE A 571 -13.95 -14.83 24.52
N GLN A 572 -14.46 -16.07 24.49
CA GLN A 572 -15.65 -16.43 23.75
C GLN A 572 -16.86 -15.59 24.17
N ASN A 573 -17.06 -15.42 25.46
CA ASN A 573 -18.17 -14.65 26.02
C ASN A 573 -18.06 -13.15 25.72
N ASN A 574 -16.86 -12.58 25.80
CA ASN A 574 -16.66 -11.13 25.57
C ASN A 574 -16.69 -10.75 24.09
N PHE A 575 -16.10 -11.57 23.23
CA PHE A 575 -15.99 -11.29 21.81
C PHE A 575 -17.06 -11.98 20.96
N GLY A 576 -17.73 -13.03 21.50
CA GLY A 576 -18.75 -13.81 20.81
C GLY A 576 -18.24 -14.49 19.52
N ILE A 577 -16.95 -14.85 19.46
CA ILE A 577 -16.35 -15.56 18.33
C ILE A 577 -16.76 -17.04 18.40
N LYS A 578 -17.19 -17.61 17.26
CA LYS A 578 -17.67 -19.00 17.19
C LYS A 578 -16.53 -19.99 17.03
N ASN A 579 -15.59 -19.69 16.12
CA ASN A 579 -14.50 -20.58 15.76
C ASN A 579 -13.26 -20.23 16.57
N ILE A 580 -13.04 -20.93 17.69
CA ILE A 580 -11.87 -20.73 18.56
C ILE A 580 -11.05 -22.02 18.58
N HIS A 581 -9.79 -21.91 18.24
CA HIS A 581 -8.81 -22.99 18.24
C HIS A 581 -7.81 -22.75 19.37
N ALA A 582 -7.95 -23.52 20.45
CA ALA A 582 -7.15 -23.33 21.64
C ALA A 582 -5.87 -24.19 21.62
N ASN A 583 -4.75 -23.57 21.97
CA ASN A 583 -3.45 -24.23 22.17
C ASN A 583 -2.94 -25.06 20.97
N VAL A 584 -3.33 -24.68 19.75
CA VAL A 584 -2.86 -25.33 18.51
C VAL A 584 -1.40 -24.97 18.23
N ASP A 585 -0.64 -25.93 17.73
CA ASP A 585 0.75 -25.70 17.29
C ASP A 585 0.79 -25.04 15.89
N MET A 586 2.00 -24.66 15.44
CA MET A 586 2.15 -23.94 14.16
C MET A 586 1.76 -24.83 12.97
N ASN A 587 2.03 -26.12 13.00
CA ASN A 587 1.69 -27.04 11.91
C ASN A 587 0.16 -27.23 11.81
N GLU A 588 -0.51 -27.32 12.95
CA GLU A 588 -1.97 -27.39 13.01
C GLU A 588 -2.62 -26.11 12.49
N LYS A 589 -2.06 -24.92 12.83
CA LYS A 589 -2.51 -23.63 12.30
C LYS A 589 -2.40 -23.58 10.77
N GLU A 590 -1.24 -23.96 10.22
CA GLU A 590 -1.02 -23.98 8.77
C GLU A 590 -1.99 -24.95 8.07
N ASN A 591 -2.29 -26.11 8.66
CA ASN A 591 -3.26 -27.06 8.12
C ASN A 591 -4.68 -26.49 8.13
N LEU A 592 -5.09 -25.79 9.20
CA LEU A 592 -6.39 -25.13 9.30
C LEU A 592 -6.50 -24.01 8.25
N ILE A 593 -5.50 -23.15 8.13
CA ILE A 593 -5.48 -22.08 7.12
C ILE A 593 -5.57 -22.68 5.71
N LYS A 594 -4.76 -23.70 5.43
CA LYS A 594 -4.75 -24.37 4.12
C LYS A 594 -6.08 -25.02 3.76
N SER A 595 -6.79 -25.60 4.74
CA SER A 595 -8.09 -26.20 4.49
C SER A 595 -9.15 -25.17 4.07
N CYS A 596 -9.09 -23.96 4.62
CA CYS A 596 -9.99 -22.86 4.25
C CYS A 596 -9.55 -22.15 2.96
N SER A 597 -8.24 -21.95 2.72
CA SER A 597 -7.74 -21.25 1.52
C SER A 597 -8.02 -21.94 0.18
N HIS A 598 -8.44 -23.20 0.20
CA HIS A 598 -8.91 -23.89 -1.00
C HIS A 598 -10.31 -23.47 -1.47
N GLU A 599 -11.15 -22.94 -0.59
CA GLU A 599 -12.53 -22.57 -0.84
C GLU A 599 -12.78 -21.06 -0.79
N SER A 600 -11.95 -20.31 -0.05
CA SER A 600 -12.11 -18.88 0.18
C SER A 600 -10.77 -18.17 0.34
N ILE A 601 -10.74 -16.86 0.09
CA ILE A 601 -9.54 -16.03 0.34
C ILE A 601 -9.34 -15.90 1.84
N SER A 602 -8.16 -16.33 2.31
CA SER A 602 -7.77 -16.39 3.72
C SER A 602 -6.81 -15.27 4.09
N MET A 603 -7.00 -14.70 5.28
CA MET A 603 -6.14 -13.67 5.85
C MET A 603 -5.65 -14.13 7.23
N TYR A 604 -4.33 -14.08 7.47
CA TYR A 604 -3.74 -14.39 8.75
C TYR A 604 -3.15 -13.13 9.41
N ALA A 605 -3.57 -12.85 10.63
CA ALA A 605 -3.20 -11.63 11.34
C ALA A 605 -2.50 -11.94 12.67
N ASN A 606 -1.30 -11.37 12.84
CA ASN A 606 -0.49 -11.52 14.05
C ASN A 606 0.12 -10.19 14.51
N ALA A 607 0.50 -10.13 15.80
CA ALA A 607 1.15 -8.96 16.40
C ALA A 607 2.68 -9.04 16.35
N ASP A 608 3.23 -10.21 16.10
CA ASP A 608 4.68 -10.46 16.15
C ASP A 608 5.30 -10.48 14.76
N GLY A 609 5.11 -9.67 13.87
CA GLY A 609 5.64 -9.57 12.50
C GLY A 609 6.77 -10.54 12.04
N SER A 610 7.26 -11.39 12.92
CA SER A 610 8.23 -12.46 12.63
C SER A 610 7.57 -13.79 12.24
N ILE A 611 6.26 -13.92 12.48
CA ILE A 611 5.49 -15.13 12.20
C ILE A 611 4.51 -14.78 11.07
N SER A 612 4.74 -15.32 9.89
CA SER A 612 3.82 -15.27 8.76
C SER A 612 3.34 -16.68 8.43
N SER A 613 2.11 -16.81 7.94
CA SER A 613 1.63 -18.08 7.42
C SER A 613 2.09 -18.25 5.97
N SER A 614 2.68 -19.38 5.65
CA SER A 614 3.08 -19.71 4.27
C SER A 614 1.88 -20.14 3.41
N THR A 615 0.73 -20.40 4.03
CA THR A 615 -0.47 -20.93 3.37
C THR A 615 -1.62 -19.93 3.30
N ALA A 616 -1.57 -18.82 4.03
CA ALA A 616 -2.55 -17.75 3.93
C ALA A 616 -2.34 -16.95 2.63
N ASP A 617 -3.43 -16.49 2.02
CA ASP A 617 -3.38 -15.62 0.84
C ASP A 617 -2.87 -14.23 1.17
N LEU A 618 -3.12 -13.75 2.39
CA LEU A 618 -2.67 -12.47 2.90
C LEU A 618 -2.16 -12.57 4.34
N ASN A 619 -1.01 -11.99 4.60
CA ASN A 619 -0.45 -11.85 5.93
C ASN A 619 -0.57 -10.41 6.43
N VAL A 620 -1.14 -10.23 7.64
CA VAL A 620 -1.38 -8.94 8.28
C VAL A 620 -0.53 -8.82 9.54
N GLN A 621 0.30 -7.79 9.60
CA GLN A 621 1.11 -7.46 10.76
C GLN A 621 0.50 -6.33 11.57
N PHE A 622 0.37 -6.51 12.88
CA PHE A 622 -0.03 -5.48 13.83
C PHE A 622 1.21 -4.81 14.45
N GLY A 623 1.40 -3.55 14.11
CA GLY A 623 2.50 -2.75 14.61
C GLY A 623 3.73 -2.76 13.71
N ILE A 624 4.71 -1.95 14.11
CA ILE A 624 5.96 -1.78 13.38
C ILE A 624 6.98 -2.76 13.96
N SER A 625 7.45 -3.71 13.15
CA SER A 625 8.59 -4.54 13.51
C SER A 625 9.91 -3.81 13.20
N GLN A 626 10.99 -4.21 13.87
CA GLN A 626 12.33 -3.67 13.57
C GLN A 626 12.81 -4.04 12.15
N ASN A 627 12.24 -5.09 11.55
CA ASN A 627 12.52 -5.56 10.20
C ASN A 627 11.29 -5.38 9.31
N LEU A 628 11.07 -4.16 8.80
CA LEU A 628 10.07 -3.89 7.76
C LEU A 628 10.44 -4.51 6.40
N ASP A 629 11.68 -4.95 6.24
CA ASP A 629 12.19 -5.58 5.02
C ASP A 629 11.80 -7.07 4.88
N SER A 630 11.09 -7.67 5.87
CA SER A 630 10.57 -9.03 5.71
C SER A 630 9.51 -9.02 4.59
N GLU A 631 9.77 -9.72 3.51
CA GLU A 631 8.86 -9.81 2.34
C GLU A 631 7.57 -10.59 2.64
N ASP A 632 7.39 -11.05 3.87
CA ASP A 632 6.37 -12.01 4.26
C ASP A 632 5.02 -11.39 4.66
N ASN A 633 4.95 -10.07 4.87
CA ASN A 633 3.71 -9.42 5.30
C ASN A 633 3.14 -8.51 4.20
N ASP A 634 1.89 -8.73 3.83
CA ASP A 634 1.18 -8.03 2.76
C ASP A 634 0.53 -6.73 3.23
N ILE A 635 0.06 -6.71 4.49
CA ILE A 635 -0.60 -5.56 5.11
C ILE A 635 0.06 -5.25 6.46
N ILE A 636 0.40 -3.99 6.70
CA ILE A 636 1.00 -3.54 7.96
C ILE A 636 0.11 -2.47 8.59
N LEU A 637 -0.38 -2.76 9.81
CA LEU A 637 -1.21 -1.88 10.62
C LEU A 637 -0.35 -1.18 11.67
N THR A 638 0.03 0.06 11.44
CA THR A 638 1.07 0.72 12.25
C THR A 638 0.64 1.05 13.68
N ARG A 639 -0.67 1.22 13.92
CA ARG A 639 -1.24 1.60 15.23
C ARG A 639 -1.52 0.44 16.16
N LYS A 640 -1.33 -0.81 15.75
CA LYS A 640 -1.74 -2.00 16.51
C LYS A 640 -3.24 -1.99 16.91
N ARG A 641 -4.11 -1.45 16.08
CA ARG A 641 -5.55 -1.39 16.33
C ARG A 641 -6.29 -2.32 15.38
N LEU A 642 -7.17 -3.13 15.91
CA LEU A 642 -8.01 -4.02 15.10
C LEU A 642 -8.99 -3.24 14.20
N SER A 643 -9.38 -2.03 14.59
CA SER A 643 -10.16 -1.12 13.75
C SER A 643 -9.47 -0.73 12.44
N ASP A 644 -8.13 -0.74 12.42
CA ASP A 644 -7.37 -0.42 11.21
C ASP A 644 -7.43 -1.58 10.21
N LEU A 645 -7.64 -2.83 10.68
CA LEU A 645 -7.92 -3.98 9.80
C LEU A 645 -9.32 -3.86 9.17
N VAL A 646 -10.33 -3.47 9.96
CA VAL A 646 -11.67 -3.17 9.42
C VAL A 646 -11.57 -2.12 8.32
N PHE A 647 -10.84 -1.04 8.58
CA PHE A 647 -10.62 0.03 7.60
C PHE A 647 -9.88 -0.47 6.35
N ALA A 648 -8.88 -1.35 6.50
CA ALA A 648 -8.15 -1.95 5.39
C ALA A 648 -9.08 -2.75 4.46
N ILE A 649 -9.90 -3.64 5.03
CA ILE A 649 -10.85 -4.46 4.29
C ILE A 649 -11.90 -3.59 3.60
N GLN A 650 -12.46 -2.60 4.29
CA GLN A 650 -13.47 -1.70 3.72
C GLN A 650 -12.90 -0.83 2.59
N THR A 651 -11.69 -0.29 2.77
CA THR A 651 -11.02 0.51 1.72
C THR A 651 -10.76 -0.33 0.47
N SER A 652 -10.37 -1.58 0.64
CA SER A 652 -10.18 -2.54 -0.45
C SER A 652 -11.51 -2.90 -1.13
N ALA A 653 -12.56 -3.15 -0.36
CA ALA A 653 -13.89 -3.45 -0.90
C ALA A 653 -14.44 -2.27 -1.72
N GLU A 654 -14.34 -1.04 -1.22
CA GLU A 654 -14.70 0.18 -1.95
C GLU A 654 -13.91 0.34 -3.25
N LEU A 655 -12.61 0.03 -3.25
CA LEU A 655 -11.79 0.04 -4.46
C LEU A 655 -12.34 -0.95 -5.49
N ASN A 656 -12.62 -2.18 -5.07
CA ASN A 656 -13.14 -3.22 -5.94
C ASN A 656 -14.50 -2.83 -6.56
N GLU A 657 -15.39 -2.23 -5.78
CA GLU A 657 -16.69 -1.73 -6.27
C GLU A 657 -16.51 -0.61 -7.30
N GLN A 658 -15.63 0.36 -7.03
CA GLN A 658 -15.33 1.46 -7.96
C GLN A 658 -14.76 0.94 -9.28
N ILE A 659 -13.87 -0.02 -9.21
CA ILE A 659 -13.27 -0.68 -10.36
C ILE A 659 -14.36 -1.42 -11.18
N GLN A 660 -15.20 -2.22 -10.54
CA GLN A 660 -16.30 -2.93 -11.21
C GLN A 660 -17.30 -1.97 -11.86
N PHE A 661 -17.67 -0.89 -11.16
CA PHE A 661 -18.54 0.14 -11.72
C PHE A 661 -17.95 0.75 -13.01
N LYS A 662 -16.64 1.07 -13.01
CA LYS A 662 -15.97 1.60 -14.21
C LYS A 662 -15.92 0.60 -15.36
N GLN A 663 -15.74 -0.69 -15.07
CA GLN A 663 -15.80 -1.76 -16.08
C GLN A 663 -17.18 -1.82 -16.71
N ILE A 664 -18.23 -1.85 -15.89
CA ILE A 664 -19.62 -1.89 -16.36
C ILE A 664 -19.94 -0.64 -17.20
N ALA A 665 -19.52 0.55 -16.71
CA ALA A 665 -19.75 1.80 -17.42
C ALA A 665 -19.08 1.82 -18.82
N ILE A 666 -17.88 1.28 -18.95
CA ILE A 666 -17.18 1.18 -20.24
C ILE A 666 -17.86 0.17 -21.16
N ILE A 667 -18.25 -0.98 -20.66
CA ILE A 667 -19.00 -1.98 -21.46
C ILE A 667 -20.32 -1.36 -21.96
N ALA A 668 -21.08 -0.73 -21.08
CA ALA A 668 -22.34 -0.08 -21.43
C ALA A 668 -22.14 1.02 -22.49
N TYR A 669 -21.07 1.83 -22.33
CA TYR A 669 -20.72 2.83 -23.34
C TYR A 669 -20.41 2.20 -24.70
N HIS A 670 -19.61 1.12 -24.74
CA HIS A 670 -19.27 0.48 -26.02
C HIS A 670 -20.48 -0.15 -26.71
N VAL A 671 -21.37 -0.82 -25.93
CA VAL A 671 -22.62 -1.34 -26.46
C VAL A 671 -23.47 -0.20 -27.03
N LEU A 672 -23.62 0.90 -26.29
CA LEU A 672 -24.36 2.09 -26.74
C LEU A 672 -23.72 2.71 -27.98
N ALA A 673 -22.40 2.80 -28.02
CA ALA A 673 -21.67 3.33 -29.19
C ALA A 673 -21.90 2.48 -30.44
N VAL A 674 -21.89 1.16 -30.33
CA VAL A 674 -22.23 0.24 -31.44
C VAL A 674 -23.66 0.46 -31.91
N VAL A 675 -24.62 0.58 -31.00
CA VAL A 675 -26.03 0.83 -31.36
C VAL A 675 -26.19 2.18 -32.07
N VAL A 676 -25.63 3.24 -31.48
CA VAL A 676 -25.78 4.60 -32.01
C VAL A 676 -25.00 4.76 -33.31
N PHE A 677 -23.70 4.44 -33.32
CA PHE A 677 -22.82 4.68 -34.47
C PHE A 677 -22.87 3.58 -35.52
N GLY A 678 -23.18 2.35 -35.09
CA GLY A 678 -23.30 1.18 -35.96
C GLY A 678 -24.62 1.10 -36.70
N PHE A 679 -25.74 1.50 -36.06
CA PHE A 679 -27.06 1.32 -36.61
C PHE A 679 -27.85 2.63 -36.80
N ILE A 680 -27.95 3.48 -35.76
CA ILE A 680 -28.79 4.68 -35.79
C ILE A 680 -28.25 5.72 -36.77
N THR A 681 -26.98 6.09 -36.68
CA THR A 681 -26.40 7.14 -37.53
C THR A 681 -26.44 6.81 -39.01
N PRO A 682 -26.12 5.57 -39.48
CA PRO A 682 -26.20 5.25 -40.92
C PRO A 682 -27.63 5.23 -41.47
N ILE A 683 -28.65 5.06 -40.64
CA ILE A 683 -30.04 5.10 -41.06
C ILE A 683 -30.53 6.52 -41.30
N PHE A 684 -30.18 7.43 -40.36
CA PHE A 684 -30.71 8.80 -40.37
C PHE A 684 -29.80 9.80 -41.08
N PHE A 685 -28.49 9.54 -41.12
CA PHE A 685 -27.51 10.44 -41.75
C PHE A 685 -26.82 9.73 -42.91
N ALA A 686 -27.24 10.03 -44.15
CA ALA A 686 -26.61 9.52 -45.36
C ALA A 686 -25.20 10.06 -45.61
N ILE A 687 -24.65 10.85 -44.68
CA ILE A 687 -23.37 11.58 -44.81
C ILE A 687 -22.34 10.92 -43.92
N PRO A 688 -21.08 10.71 -44.35
CA PRO A 688 -20.01 10.08 -43.56
C PRO A 688 -19.38 11.02 -42.47
N LEU A 689 -20.19 11.83 -41.79
CA LEU A 689 -19.78 12.67 -40.65
C LEU A 689 -19.70 11.95 -39.27
N PRO A 690 -19.91 10.65 -39.19
CA PRO A 690 -20.11 9.99 -37.88
C PRO A 690 -18.88 9.91 -36.98
N VAL A 691 -17.66 10.20 -37.49
CA VAL A 691 -16.45 9.97 -36.69
C VAL A 691 -16.17 11.07 -35.67
N VAL A 692 -16.61 12.30 -35.90
CA VAL A 692 -16.41 13.42 -34.95
C VAL A 692 -17.13 13.16 -33.62
N LEU A 693 -18.38 12.70 -33.71
CA LEU A 693 -19.21 12.44 -32.53
C LEU A 693 -18.68 11.27 -31.67
N PRO A 694 -18.30 10.10 -32.24
CA PRO A 694 -17.63 9.03 -31.50
C PRO A 694 -16.37 9.48 -30.79
N CYS A 695 -15.54 10.29 -31.40
CA CYS A 695 -14.34 10.83 -30.79
C CYS A 695 -14.64 11.75 -29.60
N ILE A 696 -15.63 12.63 -29.73
CA ILE A 696 -16.06 13.52 -28.67
C ILE A 696 -16.63 12.71 -27.49
N THR A 697 -17.52 11.74 -27.75
CA THR A 697 -18.10 10.91 -26.71
C THR A 697 -17.04 10.10 -25.96
N SER A 698 -16.05 9.57 -26.65
CA SER A 698 -14.91 8.86 -26.03
C SER A 698 -14.11 9.75 -25.09
N VAL A 699 -13.93 11.04 -25.41
CA VAL A 699 -13.28 12.02 -24.52
C VAL A 699 -14.15 12.31 -23.29
N TYR A 700 -15.47 12.44 -23.46
CA TYR A 700 -16.38 12.65 -22.33
C TYR A 700 -16.38 11.44 -21.37
N VAL A 701 -16.38 10.22 -21.89
CA VAL A 701 -16.31 9.00 -21.06
C VAL A 701 -15.01 8.95 -20.26
N ILE A 702 -13.88 9.29 -20.89
CA ILE A 702 -12.61 9.40 -20.17
C ILE A 702 -12.73 10.41 -19.03
N ARG A 703 -13.25 11.61 -19.29
CA ARG A 703 -13.42 12.63 -18.24
C ARG A 703 -14.36 12.18 -17.13
N PHE A 704 -15.43 11.47 -17.47
CA PHE A 704 -16.38 10.91 -16.50
C PHE A 704 -15.71 9.90 -15.57
N LEU A 705 -14.93 8.98 -16.13
CA LEU A 705 -14.21 7.95 -15.35
C LEU A 705 -13.15 8.52 -14.41
N PHE A 706 -12.59 9.69 -14.74
CA PHE A 706 -11.62 10.38 -13.88
C PHE A 706 -12.24 11.37 -12.89
N LYS A 707 -13.56 11.60 -12.98
CA LYS A 707 -14.25 12.40 -11.98
C LYS A 707 -14.44 11.53 -10.75
N SER A 708 -13.59 11.74 -9.72
CA SER A 708 -13.72 11.03 -8.45
C SER A 708 -15.14 11.23 -7.91
N HIS A 709 -15.82 10.13 -7.58
CA HIS A 709 -16.95 10.20 -6.69
C HIS A 709 -16.41 10.66 -5.33
N LYS A 710 -16.74 11.91 -4.95
CA LYS A 710 -16.52 12.43 -3.61
C LYS A 710 -17.49 11.77 -2.66
#